data_023951c6886a1726a4fdc3cf6530a68a
#
_entry.id   023951c6886a1726a4fdc3cf6530a68a
#
_cell.length_a   1.000
_cell.length_b   1.000
_cell.length_c   1.000
_cell.angle_alpha   90.00
_cell.angle_beta   90.00
_cell.angle_gamma   90.00
#
_symmetry.space_group_name_H-M   'P 1'
#
loop_
_entity.id
_entity.type
_entity.pdbx_description
1 polymer ?
#
loop_
_entity_poly.entity_id
_entity_poly.type
_entity_poly.pdbx_seq_one_letter_code
_entity_poly.pdbx_strand_id
1 'polypeptide(L)'
;MQDINEGNVAEARARADLAAGEGDFAAVREALEGVAGAAGGEYAALLGLACFQLGDYPGAATHYAAALVLRPDDENWRIMSERATANAEAEIDVFVPPVAYYDREALLAPLPARLPLPTVPAPLPVGTLRRLRTKAGTALAFGASPVVDFGTWFAGGVLGYRDRVWTNWYRKHLLLGILTLGHMRNVLNRNNLRNTYPKGALVGFAANGLTPPAGVTHFRTADGTWNNLADPREGSAGTRFPRNVRAGAIRPEFGPALMTPNPREVSRKLLAREGEIKQVPFLNMLAASWINFQNHDWISHGQNLLADLHEIPLAADDPARVRFHQKNLFVAKTQPDPTRRTWGEPAPVTFINEVTHWWDGSQIYGSDQATVDRLRSNTDGKLRVRDDGSLPLDHAGIEETGFTRDWWVGLSMLHTLFAREHNAICVRLKEAHPAWDDERLFQVARLVNAAVMAKIHTVEWTPSILPNHGLSDALNANWYGVLTNAFRRGKDRKTLSDINVRNPELGGVVGNPINKHGAPFGLTEEFTEVYRLHSLLPEELRIQSIGRAGEVEAVTFPASRQAGSAKMVKRIGMANLFYSFGNQSPGQLVLNNYPRFMTELSIPGNPVFDMGAVDVLRARERGVPRYNEFRRQLGLNPIRKWEDLTSDAGHLKSLKEVYGDAPDSVEQLDLMVGTLAEGVRPTGFGFGETLFQIFILNASRRLQADRFYTDSYNEETYTREGLEWIDGADLKSVILRHYPELAATGLANVKNAFEPWDVVARLNPERHPLRAFDKELRPDPWKTAVATEERLP
;
A
#
# COMPACT_ATOMS: atom_id res chain seq x y z
N MET A 1 9.64 -8.81 53.35
CA MET A 1 10.89 -9.25 52.77
C MET A 1 10.94 -10.73 52.95
N GLN A 2 10.69 -11.51 51.90
CA GLN A 2 10.97 -12.95 51.94
C GLN A 2 12.50 -13.08 51.99
N ASP A 3 12.99 -14.00 52.84
CA ASP A 3 14.42 -14.33 52.92
C ASP A 3 14.88 -14.86 51.56
N ILE A 4 15.60 -14.02 50.80
CA ILE A 4 16.17 -14.36 49.50
C ILE A 4 17.36 -15.29 49.81
N ASN A 5 17.16 -16.60 49.68
CA ASN A 5 18.19 -17.59 49.83
C ASN A 5 18.96 -17.77 48.54
N GLU A 6 20.29 -17.96 48.60
CA GLU A 6 21.15 -18.16 47.41
C GLU A 6 20.64 -19.30 46.48
N GLY A 7 20.02 -20.33 47.04
CA GLY A 7 19.40 -21.43 46.29
C GLY A 7 18.23 -20.98 45.40
N ASN A 8 17.38 -20.10 45.92
CA ASN A 8 16.24 -19.55 45.16
C ASN A 8 16.68 -18.63 44.03
N VAL A 9 17.79 -17.89 44.24
CA VAL A 9 18.36 -17.03 43.19
C VAL A 9 18.96 -17.85 42.06
N ALA A 10 19.65 -18.96 42.40
CA ALA A 10 20.23 -19.84 41.38
C ALA A 10 19.17 -20.55 40.54
N GLU A 11 18.08 -20.98 41.18
CA GLU A 11 16.94 -21.59 40.46
C GLU A 11 16.22 -20.57 39.58
N ALA A 12 16.01 -19.35 40.08
CA ALA A 12 15.39 -18.25 39.27
C ALA A 12 16.24 -17.91 38.07
N ARG A 13 17.56 -17.85 38.21
CA ARG A 13 18.49 -17.63 37.07
C ARG A 13 18.36 -18.73 36.02
N ALA A 14 18.39 -20.02 36.44
CA ALA A 14 18.31 -21.14 35.51
C ALA A 14 16.96 -21.14 34.74
N ARG A 15 15.87 -20.85 35.43
CA ARG A 15 14.55 -20.71 34.79
C ARG A 15 14.50 -19.53 33.81
N ALA A 16 15.04 -18.40 34.20
CA ALA A 16 15.07 -17.21 33.32
C ALA A 16 15.95 -17.42 32.09
N ASP A 17 17.12 -18.06 32.23
CA ASP A 17 18.00 -18.38 31.11
C ASP A 17 17.33 -19.36 30.13
N LEU A 18 16.63 -20.37 30.63
CA LEU A 18 15.86 -21.30 29.80
C LEU A 18 14.74 -20.57 29.07
N ALA A 19 13.90 -19.83 29.77
CA ALA A 19 12.77 -19.06 29.20
C ALA A 19 13.25 -18.00 28.21
N ALA A 20 14.35 -17.30 28.51
CA ALA A 20 14.94 -16.34 27.56
C ALA A 20 15.47 -17.02 26.30
N GLY A 21 16.02 -18.25 26.44
CA GLY A 21 16.45 -19.07 25.30
C GLY A 21 15.28 -19.48 24.39
N GLU A 22 14.10 -19.65 24.97
CA GLU A 22 12.85 -19.98 24.26
C GLU A 22 12.06 -18.75 23.81
N GLY A 23 12.46 -17.55 24.21
CA GLY A 23 11.75 -16.29 23.91
C GLY A 23 10.48 -16.07 24.74
N ASP A 24 10.28 -16.83 25.79
CA ASP A 24 9.15 -16.70 26.71
C ASP A 24 9.43 -15.62 27.77
N PHE A 25 9.20 -14.36 27.40
CA PHE A 25 9.43 -13.22 28.27
C PHE A 25 8.46 -13.14 29.46
N ALA A 26 7.29 -13.76 29.37
CA ALA A 26 6.37 -13.87 30.50
C ALA A 26 6.96 -14.79 31.59
N ALA A 27 7.51 -15.92 31.18
CA ALA A 27 8.20 -16.84 32.09
C ALA A 27 9.52 -16.24 32.64
N VAL A 28 10.27 -15.44 31.85
CA VAL A 28 11.41 -14.67 32.33
C VAL A 28 11.01 -13.69 33.42
N ARG A 29 9.94 -12.92 33.19
CA ARG A 29 9.40 -11.98 34.19
C ARG A 29 9.00 -12.72 35.48
N GLU A 30 8.22 -13.78 35.38
CA GLU A 30 7.78 -14.59 36.53
C GLU A 30 8.98 -15.14 37.34
N ALA A 31 10.01 -15.64 36.63
CA ALA A 31 11.20 -16.18 37.27
C ALA A 31 12.03 -15.15 38.03
N LEU A 32 12.15 -13.92 37.53
CA LEU A 32 13.03 -12.86 38.04
C LEU A 32 12.32 -11.83 38.91
N GLU A 33 10.99 -11.73 38.86
CA GLU A 33 10.25 -10.75 39.65
C GLU A 33 10.49 -10.98 41.15
N GLY A 34 11.02 -9.95 41.82
CA GLY A 34 11.40 -10.00 43.23
C GLY A 34 12.80 -10.49 43.55
N VAL A 35 13.52 -11.11 42.61
CA VAL A 35 14.88 -11.63 42.84
C VAL A 35 15.95 -11.01 41.94
N ALA A 36 15.58 -10.24 40.93
CA ALA A 36 16.50 -9.75 39.90
C ALA A 36 17.66 -8.91 40.46
N GLY A 37 17.42 -8.09 41.47
CA GLY A 37 18.46 -7.30 42.12
C GLY A 37 19.50 -8.16 42.84
N ALA A 38 19.08 -9.26 43.50
CA ALA A 38 19.97 -10.23 44.11
C ALA A 38 20.62 -11.17 43.08
N ALA A 39 19.99 -11.36 41.93
CA ALA A 39 20.52 -12.15 40.81
C ALA A 39 21.68 -11.47 40.07
N GLY A 40 21.85 -10.16 40.19
CA GLY A 40 22.93 -9.36 39.56
C GLY A 40 22.46 -8.52 38.38
N GLY A 41 23.31 -7.62 37.93
CA GLY A 41 22.97 -6.62 36.92
C GLY A 41 22.48 -7.20 35.60
N GLU A 42 23.02 -8.32 35.16
CA GLU A 42 22.61 -9.01 33.94
C GLU A 42 21.17 -9.50 34.01
N TYR A 43 20.76 -10.03 35.15
CA TYR A 43 19.38 -10.50 35.35
C TYR A 43 18.40 -9.36 35.63
N ALA A 44 18.89 -8.24 36.25
CA ALA A 44 18.10 -7.02 36.29
C ALA A 44 17.83 -6.46 34.89
N ALA A 45 18.84 -6.46 34.02
CA ALA A 45 18.70 -6.06 32.62
C ALA A 45 17.82 -7.05 31.82
N LEU A 46 17.93 -8.35 32.10
CA LEU A 46 17.09 -9.36 31.48
C LEU A 46 15.61 -9.21 31.90
N LEU A 47 15.34 -8.87 33.15
CA LEU A 47 14.00 -8.53 33.60
C LEU A 47 13.52 -7.22 32.95
N GLY A 48 14.37 -6.22 32.81
CA GLY A 48 14.09 -5.00 32.06
C GLY A 48 13.73 -5.29 30.59
N LEU A 49 14.46 -6.22 29.97
CA LEU A 49 14.16 -6.69 28.62
C LEU A 49 12.79 -7.40 28.59
N ALA A 50 12.51 -8.29 29.52
CA ALA A 50 11.22 -8.98 29.59
C ALA A 50 10.05 -8.00 29.77
N CYS A 51 10.17 -7.02 30.65
CA CYS A 51 9.18 -5.94 30.81
C CYS A 51 9.02 -5.13 29.53
N PHE A 52 10.11 -4.77 28.88
CA PHE A 52 10.07 -4.05 27.59
C PHE A 52 9.36 -4.84 26.51
N GLN A 53 9.63 -6.13 26.42
CA GLN A 53 9.01 -7.05 25.47
C GLN A 53 7.51 -7.27 25.71
N LEU A 54 7.10 -7.22 26.98
CA LEU A 54 5.70 -7.31 27.39
C LEU A 54 4.96 -5.97 27.33
N GLY A 55 5.65 -4.89 26.93
CA GLY A 55 5.09 -3.56 26.82
C GLY A 55 4.97 -2.79 28.14
N ASP A 56 5.51 -3.34 29.21
CA ASP A 56 5.62 -2.64 30.51
C ASP A 56 6.85 -1.72 30.48
N TYR A 57 6.73 -0.59 29.78
CA TYR A 57 7.83 0.34 29.64
C TYR A 57 8.26 1.03 30.93
N PRO A 58 7.37 1.42 31.85
CA PRO A 58 7.75 1.91 33.14
C PRO A 58 8.54 0.87 33.97
N GLY A 59 8.09 -0.37 33.95
CA GLY A 59 8.81 -1.49 34.59
C GLY A 59 10.18 -1.73 33.96
N ALA A 60 10.26 -1.71 32.63
CA ALA A 60 11.50 -1.85 31.89
C ALA A 60 12.51 -0.74 32.23
N ALA A 61 12.09 0.53 32.23
CA ALA A 61 12.94 1.66 32.61
C ALA A 61 13.49 1.49 34.03
N THR A 62 12.64 1.07 34.97
CA THR A 62 13.02 0.82 36.36
C THR A 62 14.09 -0.26 36.48
N HIS A 63 13.93 -1.39 35.80
CA HIS A 63 14.85 -2.52 35.87
C HIS A 63 16.17 -2.25 35.14
N TYR A 64 16.17 -1.55 34.01
CA TYR A 64 17.40 -1.12 33.36
C TYR A 64 18.16 -0.07 34.20
N ALA A 65 17.45 0.85 34.86
CA ALA A 65 18.09 1.78 35.79
C ALA A 65 18.75 1.04 36.97
N ALA A 66 18.08 0.02 37.51
CA ALA A 66 18.65 -0.85 38.56
C ALA A 66 19.90 -1.63 38.07
N ALA A 67 19.88 -2.13 36.84
CA ALA A 67 21.04 -2.77 36.22
C ALA A 67 22.22 -1.81 36.06
N LEU A 68 21.99 -0.56 35.66
CA LEU A 68 23.00 0.48 35.50
C LEU A 68 23.64 0.93 36.82
N VAL A 69 22.95 0.80 37.95
CA VAL A 69 23.57 1.01 39.26
C VAL A 69 24.70 0.00 39.49
N LEU A 70 24.58 -1.23 38.96
CA LEU A 70 25.55 -2.29 39.10
C LEU A 70 26.67 -2.24 38.03
N ARG A 71 26.35 -1.73 36.84
CA ARG A 71 27.30 -1.47 35.72
C ARG A 71 26.99 -0.13 35.04
N PRO A 72 27.52 0.99 35.60
CA PRO A 72 27.22 2.32 35.10
C PRO A 72 27.69 2.59 33.67
N ASP A 73 28.72 1.89 33.24
CA ASP A 73 29.38 2.05 31.93
C ASP A 73 28.77 1.16 30.83
N ASP A 74 27.71 0.39 31.11
CA ASP A 74 27.07 -0.45 30.11
C ASP A 74 26.18 0.37 29.17
N GLU A 75 26.72 0.68 28.01
CA GLU A 75 26.06 1.53 27.02
C GLU A 75 24.76 0.90 26.49
N ASN A 76 24.70 -0.43 26.39
CA ASN A 76 23.51 -1.13 25.90
C ASN A 76 22.34 -0.97 26.88
N TRP A 77 22.61 -1.12 28.19
CA TRP A 77 21.58 -0.94 29.20
C TRP A 77 21.12 0.50 29.31
N ARG A 78 22.04 1.46 29.09
CA ARG A 78 21.71 2.91 29.04
C ARG A 78 20.76 3.18 27.89
N ILE A 79 21.08 2.73 26.69
CA ILE A 79 20.21 2.88 25.50
C ILE A 79 18.82 2.27 25.75
N MET A 80 18.75 1.09 26.34
CA MET A 80 17.47 0.45 26.61
C MET A 80 16.69 1.15 27.73
N SER A 81 17.34 1.69 28.73
CA SER A 81 16.73 2.53 29.75
C SER A 81 16.12 3.81 29.16
N GLU A 82 16.88 4.50 28.33
CA GLU A 82 16.43 5.71 27.62
C GLU A 82 15.24 5.42 26.71
N ARG A 83 15.27 4.30 25.98
CA ARG A 83 14.14 3.86 25.13
C ARG A 83 12.90 3.51 25.93
N ALA A 84 13.07 2.78 27.03
CA ALA A 84 11.96 2.43 27.91
C ALA A 84 11.33 3.68 28.53
N THR A 85 12.15 4.64 28.97
CA THR A 85 11.69 5.93 29.51
C THR A 85 10.93 6.72 28.43
N ALA A 86 11.50 6.84 27.23
CA ALA A 86 10.85 7.53 26.12
C ALA A 86 9.51 6.92 25.73
N ASN A 87 9.42 5.58 25.74
CA ASN A 87 8.18 4.87 25.45
C ASN A 87 7.14 5.04 26.57
N ALA A 88 7.58 5.06 27.83
CA ALA A 88 6.71 5.32 28.98
C ALA A 88 6.14 6.76 28.97
N GLU A 89 7.00 7.77 28.65
CA GLU A 89 6.61 9.17 28.57
C GLU A 89 5.70 9.48 27.35
N ALA A 90 5.82 8.69 26.30
CA ALA A 90 4.99 8.86 25.10
C ALA A 90 3.53 8.40 25.30
N GLU A 91 3.17 7.88 26.48
CA GLU A 91 1.88 7.23 26.71
C GLU A 91 1.50 6.28 25.55
N ILE A 92 2.51 5.55 25.06
CA ILE A 92 2.26 4.53 24.06
C ILE A 92 1.51 3.43 24.79
N ASP A 93 0.18 3.50 24.74
CA ASP A 93 -0.63 2.34 25.02
C ASP A 93 -0.08 1.22 24.14
N VAL A 94 0.39 0.18 24.78
CA VAL A 94 0.76 -1.03 24.08
C VAL A 94 -0.41 -1.35 23.17
N PHE A 95 -0.21 -1.30 21.87
CA PHE A 95 -1.15 -1.92 20.97
C PHE A 95 -1.11 -3.41 21.27
N VAL A 96 -1.86 -3.79 22.28
CA VAL A 96 -2.36 -5.15 22.38
C VAL A 96 -3.31 -5.24 21.20
N PRO A 97 -2.96 -5.95 20.12
CA PRO A 97 -3.92 -6.17 19.06
C PRO A 97 -5.16 -6.71 19.76
N PRO A 98 -6.34 -6.11 19.54
CA PRO A 98 -7.54 -6.55 20.22
C PRO A 98 -7.60 -8.08 20.05
N VAL A 99 -7.72 -8.79 21.16
CA VAL A 99 -7.53 -10.24 21.33
C VAL A 99 -8.40 -11.10 20.40
N ALA A 100 -9.19 -10.50 19.56
CA ALA A 100 -10.11 -11.18 18.69
C ALA A 100 -10.39 -10.39 17.40
N TYR A 101 -9.39 -10.15 16.57
CA TYR A 101 -9.75 -9.81 15.19
C TYR A 101 -10.33 -10.99 14.43
N TYR A 102 -10.09 -12.24 14.88
CA TYR A 102 -10.63 -13.44 14.27
C TYR A 102 -11.00 -14.50 15.31
N ASP A 103 -12.13 -14.30 15.96
CA ASP A 103 -12.86 -15.43 16.46
C ASP A 103 -13.31 -16.26 15.26
N ARG A 104 -12.78 -17.46 15.14
CA ARG A 104 -13.11 -18.39 14.06
C ARG A 104 -14.60 -18.68 13.97
N GLU A 105 -15.29 -18.74 15.12
CA GLU A 105 -16.74 -18.92 15.19
C GLU A 105 -17.48 -17.67 14.70
N ALA A 106 -16.99 -16.47 15.03
CA ALA A 106 -17.55 -15.22 14.52
C ALA A 106 -17.38 -15.07 13.01
N LEU A 107 -16.24 -15.51 12.42
CA LEU A 107 -16.04 -15.52 10.96
C LEU A 107 -16.88 -16.56 10.24
N LEU A 108 -17.17 -17.67 10.88
CA LEU A 108 -18.02 -18.75 10.36
C LEU A 108 -19.50 -18.54 10.69
N ALA A 109 -19.80 -17.66 11.65
CA ALA A 109 -21.16 -17.29 11.97
C ALA A 109 -21.85 -16.60 10.78
N PRO A 110 -23.15 -16.84 10.55
CA PRO A 110 -23.89 -16.04 9.60
C PRO A 110 -23.76 -14.56 10.01
N LEU A 111 -23.48 -13.68 9.04
CA LEU A 111 -23.39 -12.26 9.32
C LEU A 111 -24.67 -11.84 10.05
N PRO A 112 -24.56 -11.04 11.14
CA PRO A 112 -25.73 -10.50 11.80
C PRO A 112 -26.60 -9.79 10.76
N ALA A 113 -27.91 -9.93 10.88
CA ALA A 113 -28.87 -9.20 10.05
C ALA A 113 -28.51 -7.72 10.14
N ARG A 114 -28.12 -7.13 9.02
CA ARG A 114 -27.75 -5.71 9.00
C ARG A 114 -28.95 -4.89 9.34
N LEU A 115 -28.71 -3.83 10.10
CA LEU A 115 -29.71 -2.76 10.23
C LEU A 115 -30.05 -2.28 8.81
N PRO A 116 -31.34 -2.19 8.45
CA PRO A 116 -31.71 -1.68 7.14
C PRO A 116 -31.15 -0.27 6.97
N LEU A 117 -30.47 -0.04 5.83
CA LEU A 117 -30.10 1.32 5.47
C LEU A 117 -31.39 2.18 5.40
N PRO A 118 -31.33 3.45 5.82
CA PRO A 118 -32.46 4.36 5.67
C PRO A 118 -32.98 4.34 4.23
N THR A 119 -34.29 4.44 4.05
CA THR A 119 -34.89 4.45 2.73
C THR A 119 -34.37 5.63 1.91
N VAL A 120 -33.55 5.33 0.93
CA VAL A 120 -32.97 6.33 0.03
C VAL A 120 -34.02 6.72 -1.01
N PRO A 121 -34.27 8.02 -1.25
CA PRO A 121 -35.19 8.46 -2.30
C PRO A 121 -34.79 7.89 -3.67
N ALA A 122 -35.77 7.64 -4.52
CA ALA A 122 -35.51 7.16 -5.88
C ALA A 122 -34.57 8.11 -6.64
N PRO A 123 -33.66 7.54 -7.51
CA PRO A 123 -32.75 8.35 -8.29
C PRO A 123 -33.50 9.36 -9.17
N LEU A 124 -32.84 10.48 -9.45
CA LEU A 124 -33.40 11.52 -10.31
C LEU A 124 -33.65 10.98 -11.75
N PRO A 125 -34.79 11.29 -12.39
CA PRO A 125 -35.08 10.78 -13.72
C PRO A 125 -34.12 11.37 -14.75
N VAL A 126 -33.37 10.50 -15.42
CA VAL A 126 -32.52 10.87 -16.57
C VAL A 126 -33.37 11.03 -17.83
N GLY A 127 -33.24 12.14 -18.55
CA GLY A 127 -34.04 12.45 -19.72
C GLY A 127 -34.00 11.34 -20.80
N THR A 128 -35.15 11.06 -21.41
CA THR A 128 -35.34 9.97 -22.38
C THR A 128 -34.38 10.06 -23.58
N LEU A 129 -34.07 11.29 -24.02
CA LEU A 129 -33.16 11.51 -25.15
C LEU A 129 -31.73 11.08 -24.84
N ARG A 130 -31.29 11.27 -23.60
CA ARG A 130 -29.97 10.86 -23.13
C ARG A 130 -29.87 9.33 -23.01
N ARG A 131 -30.93 8.68 -22.49
CA ARG A 131 -30.98 7.21 -22.45
C ARG A 131 -30.93 6.58 -23.84
N LEU A 132 -31.55 7.19 -24.84
CA LEU A 132 -31.52 6.75 -26.25
C LEU A 132 -30.10 6.95 -26.86
N ARG A 133 -29.46 8.08 -26.62
CA ARG A 133 -28.07 8.33 -27.05
C ARG A 133 -27.07 7.34 -26.43
N THR A 134 -27.19 7.07 -25.13
CA THR A 134 -26.37 6.08 -24.44
C THR A 134 -26.55 4.69 -25.01
N LYS A 135 -27.82 4.28 -25.29
CA LYS A 135 -28.12 2.98 -25.92
C LYS A 135 -27.56 2.87 -27.34
N ALA A 136 -27.64 3.90 -28.13
CA ALA A 136 -27.11 3.93 -29.49
C ALA A 136 -25.58 3.87 -29.51
N GLY A 137 -24.91 4.65 -28.66
CA GLY A 137 -23.46 4.60 -28.48
C GLY A 137 -22.96 3.25 -27.99
N THR A 138 -23.71 2.64 -27.08
CA THR A 138 -23.48 1.29 -26.58
C THR A 138 -23.53 0.24 -27.68
N ALA A 139 -24.53 0.28 -28.57
CA ALA A 139 -24.67 -0.66 -29.70
C ALA A 139 -23.52 -0.51 -30.70
N LEU A 140 -23.08 0.73 -30.96
CA LEU A 140 -21.99 1.02 -31.90
C LEU A 140 -20.66 0.50 -31.37
N ALA A 141 -20.42 0.62 -30.09
CA ALA A 141 -19.18 0.16 -29.43
C ALA A 141 -19.12 -1.37 -29.35
N PHE A 142 -20.25 -2.01 -29.13
CA PHE A 142 -20.32 -3.48 -29.13
C PHE A 142 -19.95 -4.05 -30.51
N GLY A 143 -20.31 -3.35 -31.59
CA GLY A 143 -19.90 -3.70 -32.94
C GLY A 143 -18.43 -3.41 -33.28
N ALA A 144 -17.84 -2.39 -32.63
CA ALA A 144 -16.45 -2.00 -32.87
C ALA A 144 -15.42 -2.81 -32.07
N SER A 145 -15.79 -3.35 -30.91
CA SER A 145 -14.87 -4.09 -30.03
C SER A 145 -14.11 -5.24 -30.71
N PRO A 146 -14.75 -6.14 -31.48
CA PRO A 146 -14.03 -7.21 -32.17
C PRO A 146 -13.01 -6.70 -33.19
N VAL A 147 -13.30 -5.57 -33.84
CA VAL A 147 -12.40 -4.96 -34.84
C VAL A 147 -11.16 -4.36 -34.16
N VAL A 148 -11.32 -3.72 -32.99
CA VAL A 148 -10.22 -3.17 -32.20
C VAL A 148 -9.39 -4.31 -31.62
N ASP A 149 -10.02 -5.36 -31.10
CA ASP A 149 -9.32 -6.53 -30.57
C ASP A 149 -8.53 -7.26 -31.66
N PHE A 150 -9.12 -7.42 -32.85
CA PHE A 150 -8.41 -7.98 -34.01
C PHE A 150 -7.26 -7.09 -34.45
N GLY A 151 -7.47 -5.77 -34.51
CA GLY A 151 -6.43 -4.81 -34.88
C GLY A 151 -5.25 -4.80 -33.93
N THR A 152 -5.49 -4.84 -32.63
CA THR A 152 -4.45 -4.95 -31.60
C THR A 152 -3.73 -6.30 -31.63
N TRP A 153 -4.45 -7.39 -31.86
CA TRP A 153 -3.88 -8.73 -32.04
C TRP A 153 -3.01 -8.81 -33.30
N PHE A 154 -3.49 -8.27 -34.42
CA PHE A 154 -2.75 -8.23 -35.68
C PHE A 154 -1.50 -7.36 -35.59
N ALA A 155 -1.64 -6.15 -35.03
CA ALA A 155 -0.50 -5.26 -34.79
C ALA A 155 0.52 -5.89 -33.85
N GLY A 156 0.09 -6.56 -32.80
CA GLY A 156 0.95 -7.34 -31.91
C GLY A 156 1.70 -8.45 -32.62
N GLY A 157 1.06 -9.13 -33.60
CA GLY A 157 1.68 -10.16 -34.43
C GLY A 157 2.72 -9.62 -35.40
N VAL A 158 2.38 -8.56 -36.13
CA VAL A 158 3.27 -7.93 -37.10
C VAL A 158 4.47 -7.26 -36.43
N LEU A 159 4.27 -6.71 -35.24
CA LEU A 159 5.31 -6.01 -34.49
C LEU A 159 6.12 -6.95 -33.58
N GLY A 160 5.86 -8.24 -33.57
CA GLY A 160 6.64 -9.25 -32.83
C GLY A 160 6.37 -9.31 -31.31
N TYR A 161 5.18 -8.90 -30.84
CA TYR A 161 4.89 -8.73 -29.41
C TYR A 161 4.01 -9.80 -28.77
N ARG A 162 3.56 -10.78 -29.51
CA ARG A 162 2.56 -11.73 -29.01
C ARG A 162 2.98 -12.47 -27.75
N ASP A 163 4.29 -12.73 -27.63
CA ASP A 163 4.86 -13.57 -26.60
C ASP A 163 5.82 -12.82 -25.65
N ARG A 164 5.98 -11.52 -25.83
CA ARG A 164 6.87 -10.68 -25.02
C ARG A 164 6.06 -9.58 -24.32
N VAL A 165 6.09 -9.58 -23.01
CA VAL A 165 5.35 -8.63 -22.19
C VAL A 165 6.07 -7.29 -22.13
N TRP A 166 7.41 -7.30 -22.13
CA TRP A 166 8.25 -6.08 -22.17
C TRP A 166 8.76 -5.83 -23.59
N THR A 167 8.12 -5.01 -24.35
CA THR A 167 8.19 -5.02 -25.81
C THR A 167 8.60 -3.72 -26.45
N ASN A 168 9.49 -2.94 -25.88
CA ASN A 168 9.89 -1.66 -26.48
C ASN A 168 8.73 -0.68 -26.75
N TRP A 169 7.57 -0.87 -26.07
CA TRP A 169 6.40 0.00 -26.25
C TRP A 169 6.76 1.48 -26.02
N TYR A 170 7.64 1.74 -25.11
CA TYR A 170 8.12 3.06 -24.71
C TYR A 170 9.02 3.73 -25.77
N ARG A 171 9.50 2.99 -26.75
CA ARG A 171 10.32 3.48 -27.91
C ARG A 171 9.49 3.79 -29.13
N LYS A 172 8.22 3.44 -29.13
CA LYS A 172 7.38 3.55 -30.32
C LYS A 172 6.72 4.90 -30.41
N HIS A 173 6.26 5.23 -31.63
CA HIS A 173 5.35 6.34 -31.80
C HIS A 173 4.18 6.21 -30.84
N LEU A 174 3.73 7.32 -30.27
CA LEU A 174 2.72 7.41 -29.21
C LEU A 174 1.54 6.45 -29.40
N LEU A 175 0.88 6.48 -30.56
CA LEU A 175 -0.28 5.62 -30.83
C LEU A 175 0.07 4.13 -30.81
N LEU A 176 1.21 3.75 -31.41
CA LEU A 176 1.66 2.35 -31.39
C LEU A 176 2.09 1.90 -29.99
N GLY A 177 2.68 2.80 -29.20
CA GLY A 177 3.00 2.55 -27.79
C GLY A 177 1.75 2.24 -26.96
N ILE A 178 0.70 3.05 -27.09
CA ILE A 178 -0.58 2.86 -26.39
C ILE A 178 -1.24 1.54 -26.81
N LEU A 179 -1.28 1.24 -28.11
CA LEU A 179 -1.84 -0.03 -28.63
C LEU A 179 -1.05 -1.23 -28.10
N THR A 180 0.29 -1.11 -28.03
CA THR A 180 1.13 -2.17 -27.48
C THR A 180 0.86 -2.39 -26.00
N LEU A 181 0.74 -1.32 -25.20
CA LEU A 181 0.38 -1.40 -23.77
C LEU A 181 -0.98 -2.05 -23.57
N GLY A 182 -1.98 -1.69 -24.39
CA GLY A 182 -3.30 -2.33 -24.37
C GLY A 182 -3.22 -3.83 -24.67
N HIS A 183 -2.44 -4.20 -25.68
CA HIS A 183 -2.21 -5.60 -26.02
C HIS A 183 -1.51 -6.38 -24.90
N MET A 184 -0.45 -5.82 -24.32
CA MET A 184 0.25 -6.41 -23.16
C MET A 184 -0.72 -6.65 -22.01
N ARG A 185 -1.52 -5.65 -21.63
CA ARG A 185 -2.54 -5.79 -20.60
C ARG A 185 -3.52 -6.94 -20.92
N ASN A 186 -4.00 -7.02 -22.15
CA ASN A 186 -4.96 -8.05 -22.54
C ASN A 186 -4.33 -9.46 -22.52
N VAL A 187 -3.05 -9.61 -22.88
CA VAL A 187 -2.33 -10.89 -22.76
C VAL A 187 -2.18 -11.30 -21.30
N LEU A 188 -1.75 -10.37 -20.44
CA LEU A 188 -1.65 -10.61 -18.99
C LEU A 188 -3.00 -10.96 -18.37
N ASN A 189 -4.08 -10.25 -18.72
CA ASN A 189 -5.43 -10.54 -18.26
C ASN A 189 -5.86 -11.97 -18.62
N ARG A 190 -5.64 -12.41 -19.85
CA ARG A 190 -5.97 -13.79 -20.29
C ARG A 190 -5.15 -14.84 -19.56
N ASN A 191 -3.88 -14.59 -19.32
CA ASN A 191 -2.96 -15.60 -18.78
C ASN A 191 -2.87 -15.59 -17.25
N ASN A 192 -3.04 -14.45 -16.61
CA ASN A 192 -2.67 -14.22 -15.23
C ASN A 192 -3.80 -13.76 -14.29
N LEU A 193 -5.02 -13.53 -14.82
CA LEU A 193 -6.17 -13.42 -13.93
C LEU A 193 -6.65 -14.81 -13.60
N ARG A 194 -6.35 -15.24 -12.39
CA ARG A 194 -6.67 -16.58 -11.91
C ARG A 194 -7.62 -16.50 -10.73
N ASN A 195 -8.63 -17.35 -10.77
CA ASN A 195 -9.33 -17.72 -9.56
C ASN A 195 -8.72 -19.05 -9.10
N THR A 196 -7.93 -19.00 -8.05
CA THR A 196 -7.32 -20.19 -7.44
C THR A 196 -8.31 -20.97 -6.60
N TYR A 197 -9.55 -20.50 -6.53
CA TYR A 197 -10.59 -21.10 -5.71
C TYR A 197 -11.57 -21.88 -6.59
N PRO A 198 -12.14 -22.98 -6.08
CA PRO A 198 -13.23 -23.68 -6.76
C PRO A 198 -14.37 -22.71 -7.07
N LYS A 199 -15.01 -22.92 -8.23
CA LYS A 199 -16.14 -22.11 -8.65
C LYS A 199 -17.24 -22.13 -7.58
N GLY A 200 -17.65 -20.97 -7.09
CA GLY A 200 -18.64 -20.84 -6.02
C GLY A 200 -18.07 -20.90 -4.57
N ALA A 201 -16.77 -21.16 -4.40
CA ALA A 201 -16.11 -21.08 -3.10
C ALA A 201 -15.74 -19.64 -2.77
N LEU A 202 -16.73 -18.78 -2.70
CA LEU A 202 -16.56 -17.51 -2.01
C LEU A 202 -16.49 -17.80 -0.53
N VAL A 203 -15.43 -17.37 0.00
CA VAL A 203 -15.01 -17.39 1.37
C VAL A 203 -16.15 -17.46 2.37
N GLY A 204 -16.23 -18.55 3.08
CA GLY A 204 -16.89 -18.78 4.36
C GLY A 204 -18.26 -18.18 4.64
N PHE A 205 -18.73 -17.38 3.77
CA PHE A 205 -19.96 -16.67 3.89
C PHE A 205 -20.89 -17.20 2.80
N ALA A 206 -21.87 -18.01 3.18
CA ALA A 206 -22.92 -18.35 2.24
C ALA A 206 -23.58 -17.05 1.75
N ALA A 207 -23.57 -16.82 0.45
CA ALA A 207 -24.35 -15.72 -0.16
C ALA A 207 -25.87 -15.92 0.07
N ASN A 208 -26.26 -17.15 0.44
CA ASN A 208 -27.61 -17.54 0.75
C ASN A 208 -28.09 -16.85 2.02
N GLY A 209 -29.07 -15.97 1.91
CA GLY A 209 -29.70 -15.28 3.02
C GLY A 209 -29.27 -13.81 3.23
N LEU A 210 -28.37 -13.25 2.43
CA LEU A 210 -28.12 -11.80 2.45
C LEU A 210 -29.28 -11.05 1.80
N THR A 211 -29.97 -10.24 2.59
CA THR A 211 -30.96 -9.30 2.06
C THR A 211 -30.27 -8.03 1.59
N PRO A 212 -30.48 -7.59 0.34
CA PRO A 212 -29.89 -6.35 -0.13
C PRO A 212 -30.39 -5.17 0.69
N PRO A 213 -29.53 -4.32 1.21
CA PRO A 213 -29.93 -3.09 1.88
C PRO A 213 -30.71 -2.18 0.92
N ALA A 214 -31.61 -1.36 1.47
CA ALA A 214 -32.29 -0.35 0.67
C ALA A 214 -31.28 0.59 0.01
N GLY A 215 -31.49 0.91 -1.27
CA GLY A 215 -30.60 1.80 -2.03
C GLY A 215 -29.25 1.19 -2.45
N VAL A 216 -28.99 -0.09 -2.19
CA VAL A 216 -27.74 -0.78 -2.53
C VAL A 216 -27.38 -0.75 -4.02
N THR A 217 -28.36 -0.56 -4.90
CA THR A 217 -28.13 -0.40 -6.35
C THR A 217 -27.45 0.92 -6.71
N HIS A 218 -27.51 1.93 -5.82
CA HIS A 218 -26.99 3.27 -6.04
C HIS A 218 -25.81 3.63 -5.14
N PHE A 219 -25.61 2.92 -4.02
CA PHE A 219 -24.61 3.26 -3.01
C PHE A 219 -23.76 2.06 -2.63
N ARG A 220 -22.57 2.35 -2.12
CA ARG A 220 -21.65 1.37 -1.56
C ARG A 220 -22.07 1.01 -0.14
N THR A 221 -21.99 -0.27 0.20
CA THR A 221 -22.03 -0.71 1.59
C THR A 221 -20.70 -0.40 2.28
N ALA A 222 -20.68 -0.38 3.59
CA ALA A 222 -19.47 -0.11 4.35
C ALA A 222 -18.38 -1.18 4.14
N ASP A 223 -18.78 -2.44 4.10
CA ASP A 223 -17.92 -3.61 3.98
C ASP A 223 -17.66 -4.07 2.53
N GLY A 224 -18.10 -3.31 1.53
CA GLY A 224 -17.88 -3.63 0.11
C GLY A 224 -18.76 -4.75 -0.43
N THR A 225 -19.69 -5.32 0.35
CA THR A 225 -20.70 -6.25 -0.19
C THR A 225 -21.61 -5.56 -1.21
N TRP A 226 -22.24 -6.34 -2.08
CA TRP A 226 -23.19 -5.83 -3.09
C TRP A 226 -22.57 -4.90 -4.14
N ASN A 227 -21.28 -4.78 -4.23
CA ASN A 227 -20.69 -4.14 -5.41
C ASN A 227 -21.01 -4.98 -6.65
N ASN A 228 -20.85 -6.28 -6.58
CA ASN A 228 -21.41 -7.21 -7.57
C ASN A 228 -22.80 -7.67 -7.11
N LEU A 229 -23.86 -7.25 -7.83
CA LEU A 229 -25.24 -7.60 -7.48
C LEU A 229 -25.56 -9.10 -7.69
N ALA A 230 -24.82 -9.80 -8.58
CA ALA A 230 -24.97 -11.23 -8.81
C ALA A 230 -24.16 -12.08 -7.82
N ASP A 231 -23.13 -11.50 -7.22
CA ASP A 231 -22.26 -12.12 -6.23
C ASP A 231 -21.95 -11.12 -5.11
N PRO A 232 -22.86 -10.98 -4.14
CA PRO A 232 -22.81 -9.91 -3.16
C PRO A 232 -21.56 -9.86 -2.29
N ARG A 233 -20.81 -10.95 -2.21
CA ARG A 233 -19.61 -11.03 -1.38
C ARG A 233 -18.32 -10.77 -2.13
N GLU A 234 -18.38 -10.71 -3.44
CA GLU A 234 -17.20 -10.47 -4.25
C GLU A 234 -16.52 -9.17 -3.83
N GLY A 235 -15.23 -9.26 -3.50
CA GLY A 235 -14.40 -8.11 -3.13
C GLY A 235 -14.74 -7.43 -1.79
N SER A 236 -15.64 -8.01 -0.98
CA SER A 236 -15.95 -7.47 0.34
C SER A 236 -14.84 -7.71 1.35
N ALA A 237 -14.82 -6.93 2.44
CA ALA A 237 -13.93 -7.14 3.57
C ALA A 237 -14.05 -8.57 4.11
N GLY A 238 -12.92 -9.17 4.48
CA GLY A 238 -12.84 -10.57 4.91
C GLY A 238 -12.82 -11.59 3.78
N THR A 239 -12.85 -11.15 2.51
CA THR A 239 -12.67 -12.08 1.39
C THR A 239 -11.18 -12.28 1.04
N ARG A 240 -10.90 -13.33 0.30
CA ARG A 240 -9.54 -13.80 0.02
C ARG A 240 -8.81 -12.96 -1.01
N PHE A 241 -7.49 -12.94 -0.87
CA PHE A 241 -6.61 -12.56 -1.96
C PHE A 241 -6.55 -13.66 -3.02
N PRO A 242 -7.07 -13.46 -4.24
CA PRO A 242 -6.81 -14.35 -5.37
C PRO A 242 -5.33 -14.24 -5.81
N ARG A 243 -4.97 -14.96 -6.87
CA ARG A 243 -3.60 -15.08 -7.35
C ARG A 243 -3.47 -14.68 -8.83
N ASN A 244 -2.30 -14.14 -9.19
CA ASN A 244 -1.92 -13.89 -10.59
C ASN A 244 -1.07 -15.03 -11.19
N VAL A 245 -0.76 -16.04 -10.41
CA VAL A 245 0.05 -17.19 -10.81
C VAL A 245 -0.79 -18.47 -10.81
N ARG A 246 -0.34 -19.51 -11.51
CA ARG A 246 -1.00 -20.81 -11.52
C ARG A 246 -0.89 -21.48 -10.14
N ALA A 247 -1.89 -22.29 -9.79
CA ALA A 247 -1.93 -22.96 -8.48
C ALA A 247 -0.64 -23.77 -8.17
N GLY A 248 -0.06 -24.44 -9.17
CA GLY A 248 1.19 -25.19 -9.00
C GLY A 248 2.44 -24.33 -8.75
N ALA A 249 2.36 -23.03 -8.98
CA ALA A 249 3.44 -22.09 -8.68
C ALA A 249 3.30 -21.44 -7.28
N ILE A 250 2.17 -21.63 -6.63
CA ILE A 250 1.94 -21.16 -5.25
C ILE A 250 2.60 -22.14 -4.30
N ARG A 251 3.73 -21.77 -3.75
CA ARG A 251 4.53 -22.64 -2.87
C ARG A 251 4.88 -21.92 -1.57
N PRO A 252 3.99 -21.91 -0.59
CA PRO A 252 4.33 -21.41 0.74
C PRO A 252 5.56 -22.17 1.28
N GLU A 253 6.52 -21.44 1.79
CA GLU A 253 7.73 -22.00 2.35
C GLU A 253 7.59 -22.14 3.87
N PHE A 254 8.19 -23.20 4.42
CA PHE A 254 8.12 -23.54 5.83
C PHE A 254 9.49 -23.96 6.35
N GLY A 255 9.69 -23.84 7.67
CA GLY A 255 10.88 -24.29 8.35
C GLY A 255 12.18 -23.77 7.72
N PRO A 256 13.16 -24.65 7.43
CA PRO A 256 14.46 -24.22 6.86
C PRO A 256 14.34 -23.52 5.52
N ALA A 257 13.39 -23.90 4.64
CA ALA A 257 13.21 -23.27 3.34
C ALA A 257 12.81 -21.80 3.48
N LEU A 258 11.90 -21.49 4.44
CA LEU A 258 11.47 -20.13 4.74
C LEU A 258 12.64 -19.24 5.16
N MET A 259 13.68 -19.82 5.80
CA MET A 259 14.87 -19.15 6.32
C MET A 259 16.08 -19.22 5.38
N THR A 260 15.93 -19.70 4.13
CA THR A 260 17.06 -19.86 3.19
C THR A 260 16.85 -19.03 1.91
N PRO A 261 17.73 -18.07 1.66
CA PRO A 261 18.67 -17.45 2.61
C PRO A 261 17.95 -16.74 3.76
N ASN A 262 18.66 -16.51 4.85
CA ASN A 262 18.07 -15.89 6.03
C ASN A 262 17.49 -14.50 5.71
N PRO A 263 16.18 -14.22 5.98
CA PRO A 263 15.55 -12.94 5.66
C PRO A 263 16.25 -11.72 6.26
N ARG A 264 16.83 -11.85 7.48
CA ARG A 264 17.58 -10.78 8.13
C ARG A 264 18.88 -10.48 7.38
N GLU A 265 19.60 -11.50 6.88
CA GLU A 265 20.79 -11.30 6.07
C GLU A 265 20.46 -10.69 4.70
N VAL A 266 19.35 -11.11 4.09
CA VAL A 266 18.84 -10.46 2.87
C VAL A 266 18.59 -8.99 3.12
N SER A 267 17.89 -8.64 4.22
CA SER A 267 17.61 -7.24 4.57
C SER A 267 18.89 -6.45 4.82
N ARG A 268 19.79 -6.96 5.66
CA ARG A 268 21.02 -6.26 6.03
C ARG A 268 21.94 -5.97 4.84
N LYS A 269 22.11 -6.94 3.94
CA LYS A 269 23.10 -6.86 2.85
C LYS A 269 22.56 -6.28 1.55
N LEU A 270 21.25 -6.39 1.30
CA LEU A 270 20.66 -6.02 0.02
C LEU A 270 19.60 -4.94 0.10
N LEU A 271 18.91 -4.77 1.25
CA LEU A 271 17.85 -3.79 1.37
C LEU A 271 18.27 -2.55 2.17
N ALA A 272 18.86 -2.74 3.36
CA ALA A 272 19.20 -1.67 4.29
C ALA A 272 20.02 -0.56 3.60
N ARG A 273 19.61 0.69 3.85
CA ARG A 273 20.24 1.89 3.25
C ARG A 273 21.66 2.01 3.72
N GLU A 274 22.58 2.08 2.76
CA GLU A 274 23.98 2.38 2.98
C GLU A 274 24.26 3.86 2.65
N GLY A 275 24.83 4.59 3.59
CA GLY A 275 25.15 6.01 3.40
C GLY A 275 23.90 6.92 3.33
N GLU A 276 23.94 7.89 2.44
CA GLU A 276 22.83 8.83 2.21
C GLU A 276 21.72 8.20 1.37
N ILE A 277 20.50 8.76 1.52
CA ILE A 277 19.35 8.35 0.70
C ILE A 277 19.61 8.62 -0.79
N LYS A 278 19.43 7.61 -1.61
CA LYS A 278 19.39 7.76 -3.06
C LYS A 278 18.04 8.34 -3.45
N GLN A 279 17.97 9.63 -3.73
CA GLN A 279 16.72 10.35 -3.96
C GLN A 279 16.19 10.22 -5.39
N VAL A 280 14.85 10.27 -5.54
CA VAL A 280 14.17 10.46 -6.83
C VAL A 280 13.97 11.96 -7.08
N PRO A 281 14.66 12.57 -8.05
CA PRO A 281 14.66 14.02 -8.21
C PRO A 281 13.39 14.57 -8.88
N PHE A 282 12.54 13.74 -9.43
CA PHE A 282 11.32 14.13 -10.15
C PHE A 282 10.01 13.90 -9.35
N LEU A 283 10.12 13.42 -8.12
CA LEU A 283 9.00 13.23 -7.19
C LEU A 283 9.22 14.03 -5.91
N ASN A 284 8.12 14.32 -5.23
CA ASN A 284 8.14 14.84 -3.88
C ASN A 284 7.57 13.83 -2.86
N MET A 285 7.66 14.17 -1.57
CA MET A 285 7.21 13.28 -0.47
C MET A 285 5.70 13.02 -0.45
N LEU A 286 4.90 13.86 -1.11
CA LEU A 286 3.46 13.57 -1.26
C LEU A 286 3.23 12.29 -2.05
N ALA A 287 4.14 11.92 -2.97
CA ALA A 287 4.03 10.66 -3.70
C ALA A 287 4.22 9.43 -2.79
N ALA A 288 5.14 9.50 -1.81
CA ALA A 288 5.34 8.44 -0.82
C ALA A 288 4.16 8.36 0.17
N SER A 289 3.65 9.50 0.63
CA SER A 289 2.46 9.56 1.48
C SER A 289 1.23 9.02 0.76
N TRP A 290 1.05 9.40 -0.51
CA TRP A 290 -0.08 8.97 -1.34
C TRP A 290 -0.18 7.45 -1.48
N ILE A 291 0.93 6.78 -1.76
CA ILE A 291 0.87 5.33 -1.94
C ILE A 291 0.58 4.60 -0.62
N ASN A 292 1.12 5.07 0.49
CA ASN A 292 0.79 4.51 1.80
C ASN A 292 -0.69 4.76 2.15
N PHE A 293 -1.20 5.97 1.88
CA PHE A 293 -2.62 6.31 2.03
C PHE A 293 -3.54 5.42 1.18
N GLN A 294 -3.14 5.09 -0.05
CA GLN A 294 -3.91 4.19 -0.91
C GLN A 294 -3.79 2.71 -0.45
N ASN A 295 -2.66 2.29 0.09
CA ASN A 295 -2.51 0.95 0.65
C ASN A 295 -3.47 0.70 1.81
N HIS A 296 -3.78 1.71 2.59
CA HIS A 296 -4.78 1.64 3.67
C HIS A 296 -6.20 1.39 3.17
N ASP A 297 -6.50 1.75 1.91
CA ASP A 297 -7.78 1.42 1.25
C ASP A 297 -7.84 -0.04 0.78
N TRP A 298 -6.67 -0.64 0.48
CA TRP A 298 -6.64 -1.84 -0.34
C TRP A 298 -6.21 -3.11 0.37
N ILE A 299 -5.29 -3.00 1.32
CA ILE A 299 -4.53 -4.16 1.78
C ILE A 299 -4.41 -4.18 3.29
N SER A 300 -5.00 -5.19 3.92
CA SER A 300 -4.74 -5.51 5.31
C SER A 300 -4.84 -7.03 5.53
N HIS A 301 -3.70 -7.68 5.67
CA HIS A 301 -3.67 -9.08 6.06
C HIS A 301 -3.90 -9.23 7.56
N GLY A 302 -4.62 -10.29 7.94
CA GLY A 302 -4.72 -10.70 9.33
C GLY A 302 -3.37 -11.19 9.87
N GLN A 303 -3.19 -11.08 11.16
CA GLN A 303 -2.04 -11.61 11.87
C GLN A 303 -2.49 -12.59 12.94
N ASN A 304 -1.72 -13.65 13.12
CA ASN A 304 -1.96 -14.57 14.22
C ASN A 304 -1.66 -13.89 15.56
N LEU A 305 -2.13 -14.53 16.62
CA LEU A 305 -1.76 -14.18 17.98
C LEU A 305 -0.23 -14.27 18.15
N LEU A 306 0.31 -13.48 19.09
CA LEU A 306 1.75 -13.44 19.38
C LEU A 306 2.36 -14.79 19.78
N ALA A 307 1.53 -15.74 20.21
CA ALA A 307 1.95 -17.12 20.51
C ALA A 307 2.29 -17.97 19.27
N ASP A 308 1.97 -17.52 18.06
CA ASP A 308 2.26 -18.27 16.83
C ASP A 308 3.19 -17.45 15.95
N LEU A 309 4.49 -17.59 16.19
CA LEU A 309 5.54 -16.76 15.64
C LEU A 309 6.45 -17.54 14.68
N HIS A 310 6.94 -16.84 13.67
CA HIS A 310 8.18 -17.22 12.98
C HIS A 310 9.37 -16.68 13.76
N GLU A 311 10.41 -17.49 13.85
CA GLU A 311 11.70 -17.12 14.42
C GLU A 311 12.73 -16.95 13.31
N ILE A 312 13.22 -15.74 13.10
CA ILE A 312 14.31 -15.46 12.15
C ILE A 312 15.60 -15.44 12.97
N PRO A 313 16.51 -16.44 12.85
CA PRO A 313 17.72 -16.47 13.65
C PRO A 313 18.67 -15.34 13.26
N LEU A 314 19.27 -14.70 14.25
CA LEU A 314 20.26 -13.62 14.07
C LEU A 314 21.68 -14.19 14.05
N ALA A 315 22.50 -13.77 13.12
CA ALA A 315 23.92 -14.11 13.06
C ALA A 315 24.67 -13.62 14.29
N ALA A 316 25.80 -14.23 14.61
CA ALA A 316 26.58 -13.87 15.81
C ALA A 316 27.07 -12.41 15.80
N ASP A 317 27.30 -11.85 14.63
CA ASP A 317 27.74 -10.47 14.38
C ASP A 317 26.58 -9.50 14.16
N ASP A 318 25.30 -9.96 14.21
CA ASP A 318 24.17 -9.09 14.03
C ASP A 318 24.12 -8.03 15.16
N PRO A 319 24.00 -6.74 14.84
CA PRO A 319 23.95 -5.66 15.82
C PRO A 319 22.86 -5.87 16.90
N ALA A 320 21.71 -6.43 16.54
CA ALA A 320 20.64 -6.72 17.48
C ALA A 320 21.06 -7.80 18.48
N ARG A 321 21.76 -8.83 18.01
CA ARG A 321 22.28 -9.90 18.89
C ARG A 321 23.40 -9.39 19.78
N VAL A 322 24.29 -8.57 19.25
CA VAL A 322 25.43 -8.01 20.01
C VAL A 322 24.97 -6.99 21.05
N ARG A 323 24.03 -6.09 20.66
CA ARG A 323 23.60 -4.98 21.53
C ARG A 323 22.52 -5.40 22.54
N PHE A 324 21.61 -6.28 22.17
CA PHE A 324 20.41 -6.57 22.94
C PHE A 324 20.31 -8.05 23.34
N HIS A 325 21.33 -8.84 23.09
CA HIS A 325 21.35 -10.29 23.28
C HIS A 325 20.18 -11.03 22.59
N GLN A 326 19.54 -10.39 21.64
CA GLN A 326 18.43 -10.94 20.87
C GLN A 326 18.94 -12.03 19.95
N LYS A 327 18.46 -13.26 20.13
CA LYS A 327 18.89 -14.42 19.31
C LYS A 327 18.07 -14.56 18.02
N ASN A 328 16.80 -14.20 18.06
CA ASN A 328 15.85 -14.30 16.94
C ASN A 328 15.06 -13.00 16.79
N LEU A 329 14.59 -12.71 15.58
CA LEU A 329 13.46 -11.80 15.36
C LEU A 329 12.18 -12.64 15.42
N PHE A 330 11.20 -12.19 16.17
CA PHE A 330 9.91 -12.85 16.29
C PHE A 330 8.88 -12.13 15.42
N VAL A 331 8.29 -12.87 14.47
CA VAL A 331 7.32 -12.31 13.51
C VAL A 331 6.04 -13.14 13.58
N ALA A 332 4.94 -12.53 14.00
CA ALA A 332 3.64 -13.20 14.01
C ALA A 332 3.31 -13.77 12.63
N LYS A 333 2.88 -15.03 12.54
CA LYS A 333 2.50 -15.64 11.26
C LYS A 333 1.28 -14.94 10.67
N THR A 334 1.19 -14.90 9.35
CA THR A 334 -0.03 -14.43 8.69
C THR A 334 -1.14 -15.45 8.97
N GLN A 335 -2.28 -14.99 9.45
CA GLN A 335 -3.42 -15.86 9.72
C GLN A 335 -3.94 -16.47 8.43
N PRO A 336 -3.93 -17.81 8.29
CA PRO A 336 -4.55 -18.46 7.17
C PRO A 336 -6.06 -18.20 7.15
N ASP A 337 -6.64 -18.25 5.97
CA ASP A 337 -8.07 -18.15 5.78
C ASP A 337 -8.80 -19.25 6.58
N PRO A 338 -9.64 -18.89 7.55
CA PRO A 338 -10.32 -19.84 8.41
C PRO A 338 -11.34 -20.71 7.66
N THR A 339 -11.77 -20.26 6.48
CA THR A 339 -12.76 -20.93 5.65
C THR A 339 -12.17 -22.00 4.73
N ARG A 340 -10.84 -22.10 4.67
CA ARG A 340 -10.11 -23.03 3.79
C ARG A 340 -10.54 -24.48 3.92
N ARG A 341 -10.92 -24.91 5.15
CA ARG A 341 -11.35 -26.29 5.43
C ARG A 341 -12.66 -26.71 4.77
N THR A 342 -13.43 -25.77 4.23
CA THR A 342 -14.66 -26.06 3.50
C THR A 342 -14.40 -26.55 2.07
N TRP A 343 -13.12 -26.53 1.65
CA TRP A 343 -12.70 -27.01 0.35
C TRP A 343 -11.98 -28.34 0.47
N GLY A 344 -12.22 -29.23 -0.46
CA GLY A 344 -11.47 -30.49 -0.55
C GLY A 344 -9.96 -30.20 -0.79
N GLU A 345 -9.09 -30.99 -0.17
CA GLU A 345 -7.64 -30.98 -0.42
C GLU A 345 -7.35 -31.37 -1.89
N PRO A 346 -6.29 -30.87 -2.53
CA PRO A 346 -5.25 -29.99 -1.97
C PRO A 346 -5.35 -28.55 -2.50
N ALA A 347 -6.01 -27.67 -1.79
CA ALA A 347 -6.01 -26.25 -2.13
C ALA A 347 -4.76 -25.55 -1.55
N PRO A 348 -4.16 -24.58 -2.27
CA PRO A 348 -3.08 -23.76 -1.72
C PRO A 348 -3.53 -23.00 -0.46
N VAL A 349 -2.59 -22.64 0.41
CA VAL A 349 -2.87 -21.74 1.54
C VAL A 349 -3.36 -20.40 0.98
N THR A 350 -4.42 -19.87 1.58
CA THR A 350 -5.03 -18.61 1.23
C THR A 350 -5.10 -17.70 2.44
N PHE A 351 -5.17 -16.40 2.21
CA PHE A 351 -5.23 -15.36 3.23
C PHE A 351 -6.37 -14.41 2.91
N ILE A 352 -6.92 -13.77 3.91
CA ILE A 352 -8.02 -12.81 3.75
C ILE A 352 -7.52 -11.38 3.77
N ASN A 353 -8.25 -10.50 3.10
CA ASN A 353 -8.11 -9.07 3.24
C ASN A 353 -9.13 -8.54 4.26
N GLU A 354 -8.67 -7.90 5.31
CA GLU A 354 -9.55 -7.35 6.36
C GLU A 354 -10.35 -6.14 5.88
N VAL A 355 -9.82 -5.41 4.89
CA VAL A 355 -10.49 -4.26 4.27
C VAL A 355 -11.16 -4.68 2.96
N THR A 356 -11.97 -3.80 2.37
CA THR A 356 -12.57 -4.08 1.05
C THR A 356 -11.50 -4.17 -0.02
N HIS A 357 -11.73 -4.97 -1.06
CA HIS A 357 -10.85 -5.01 -2.23
C HIS A 357 -11.16 -3.89 -3.24
N TRP A 358 -12.29 -3.19 -3.04
CA TRP A 358 -12.75 -2.13 -3.92
C TRP A 358 -11.95 -0.84 -3.74
N TRP A 359 -12.01 0.01 -4.71
CA TRP A 359 -11.45 1.36 -4.61
C TRP A 359 -12.53 2.30 -4.09
N ASP A 360 -12.90 2.17 -2.84
CA ASP A 360 -14.11 2.76 -2.27
C ASP A 360 -13.88 3.79 -1.16
N GLY A 361 -12.62 4.11 -0.91
CA GLY A 361 -12.23 5.08 0.09
C GLY A 361 -12.30 4.55 1.52
N SER A 362 -12.20 3.24 1.71
CA SER A 362 -12.33 2.62 3.03
C SER A 362 -11.30 3.12 4.04
N GLN A 363 -10.15 3.61 3.60
CA GLN A 363 -9.18 4.28 4.48
C GLN A 363 -9.78 5.52 5.17
N ILE A 364 -10.72 6.20 4.53
CA ILE A 364 -11.44 7.36 5.10
C ILE A 364 -12.69 6.93 5.87
N TYR A 365 -13.43 5.94 5.34
CA TYR A 365 -14.79 5.62 5.80
C TYR A 365 -14.86 4.36 6.67
N GLY A 366 -13.82 3.51 6.65
CA GLY A 366 -13.84 2.18 7.27
C GLY A 366 -14.41 1.10 6.36
N SER A 367 -14.20 -0.16 6.77
CA SER A 367 -14.68 -1.36 6.09
C SER A 367 -15.81 -2.07 6.87
N ASP A 368 -16.43 -1.38 7.81
CA ASP A 368 -17.56 -1.85 8.60
C ASP A 368 -18.50 -0.70 8.99
N GLN A 369 -19.77 -1.03 9.26
CA GLN A 369 -20.79 -0.01 9.53
C GLN A 369 -20.55 0.76 10.84
N ALA A 370 -20.04 0.10 11.87
CA ALA A 370 -19.78 0.75 13.16
C ALA A 370 -18.70 1.84 13.03
N THR A 371 -17.68 1.58 12.23
CA THR A 371 -16.64 2.58 11.91
C THR A 371 -17.25 3.74 11.11
N VAL A 372 -18.07 3.47 10.08
CA VAL A 372 -18.74 4.53 9.32
C VAL A 372 -19.58 5.40 10.25
N ASP A 373 -20.41 4.80 11.10
CA ASP A 373 -21.31 5.53 12.02
C ASP A 373 -20.52 6.40 13.00
N ARG A 374 -19.39 5.91 13.51
CA ARG A 374 -18.51 6.65 14.42
C ARG A 374 -17.87 7.88 13.76
N LEU A 375 -17.55 7.80 12.47
CA LEU A 375 -16.85 8.88 11.76
C LEU A 375 -17.80 9.96 11.22
N ARG A 376 -19.10 9.70 11.13
CA ARG A 376 -20.10 10.66 10.63
C ARG A 376 -20.45 11.71 11.68
N SER A 377 -20.73 12.92 11.22
CA SER A 377 -21.30 13.99 12.04
C SER A 377 -22.82 13.87 12.20
N ASN A 378 -23.46 13.07 11.35
CA ASN A 378 -24.91 12.95 11.20
C ASN A 378 -25.60 14.29 10.89
N THR A 379 -24.92 15.16 10.18
CA THR A 379 -25.41 16.48 9.78
C THR A 379 -24.97 16.78 8.36
N ASP A 380 -25.91 16.93 7.43
CA ASP A 380 -25.69 17.23 6.01
C ASP A 380 -24.69 16.29 5.32
N GLY A 381 -24.67 15.01 5.72
CA GLY A 381 -23.80 13.97 5.15
C GLY A 381 -22.32 14.06 5.52
N LYS A 382 -21.92 14.98 6.40
CA LYS A 382 -20.52 15.29 6.67
C LYS A 382 -19.86 14.28 7.60
N LEU A 383 -18.55 14.17 7.46
CA LEU A 383 -17.65 13.54 8.41
C LEU A 383 -17.31 14.50 9.57
N ARG A 384 -16.95 13.93 10.71
CA ARG A 384 -16.49 14.67 11.88
C ARG A 384 -15.12 15.28 11.61
N VAL A 385 -15.06 16.59 11.65
CA VAL A 385 -13.83 17.40 11.56
C VAL A 385 -13.93 18.45 12.67
N ARG A 386 -12.84 18.72 13.37
CA ARG A 386 -12.76 19.71 14.43
C ARG A 386 -12.81 21.13 13.86
N ASP A 387 -13.08 22.13 14.71
CA ASP A 387 -13.17 23.54 14.29
C ASP A 387 -11.86 24.08 13.68
N ASP A 388 -10.71 23.52 14.09
CA ASP A 388 -9.40 23.86 13.53
C ASP A 388 -9.11 23.15 12.18
N GLY A 389 -10.06 22.37 11.68
CA GLY A 389 -9.94 21.61 10.42
C GLY A 389 -9.18 20.29 10.54
N SER A 390 -8.73 19.89 11.74
CA SER A 390 -8.10 18.60 12.00
C SER A 390 -9.14 17.50 12.26
N LEU A 391 -8.70 16.23 12.18
CA LEU A 391 -9.54 15.09 12.57
C LEU A 391 -9.64 14.99 14.10
N PRO A 392 -10.74 14.43 14.64
CA PRO A 392 -10.80 14.03 16.04
C PRO A 392 -9.68 13.05 16.38
N LEU A 393 -9.28 13.00 17.64
CA LEU A 393 -8.29 12.08 18.14
C LEU A 393 -8.96 10.98 18.96
N ASP A 394 -8.46 9.76 18.82
CA ASP A 394 -8.80 8.67 19.72
C ASP A 394 -8.09 8.79 21.08
N HIS A 395 -8.29 7.81 21.95
CA HIS A 395 -7.69 7.79 23.29
C HIS A 395 -6.16 7.66 23.28
N ALA A 396 -5.57 7.17 22.18
CA ALA A 396 -4.12 7.07 21.99
C ALA A 396 -3.51 8.34 21.36
N GLY A 397 -4.33 9.36 21.09
CA GLY A 397 -3.90 10.59 20.44
C GLY A 397 -3.63 10.46 18.94
N ILE A 398 -4.22 9.43 18.32
CA ILE A 398 -4.16 9.18 16.88
C ILE A 398 -5.46 9.70 16.24
N GLU A 399 -5.35 10.26 15.06
CA GLU A 399 -6.47 10.80 14.31
C GLU A 399 -7.51 9.70 13.96
N GLU A 400 -8.77 9.94 14.27
CA GLU A 400 -9.88 9.04 13.96
C GLU A 400 -10.23 9.07 12.46
N THR A 401 -10.06 7.93 11.82
CA THR A 401 -10.40 7.71 10.40
C THR A 401 -10.74 6.25 10.14
N GLY A 402 -10.98 5.86 8.90
CA GLY A 402 -11.38 4.50 8.55
C GLY A 402 -10.32 3.45 8.77
N PHE A 403 -9.04 3.79 8.67
CA PHE A 403 -7.92 2.89 8.90
C PHE A 403 -6.72 3.65 9.48
N THR A 404 -6.14 3.19 10.60
CA THR A 404 -5.13 3.92 11.37
C THR A 404 -3.84 3.13 11.67
N ARG A 405 -3.69 1.92 11.14
CA ARG A 405 -2.45 1.15 11.31
C ARG A 405 -1.28 1.87 10.63
N ASP A 406 -0.07 1.70 11.16
CA ASP A 406 1.17 2.30 10.63
C ASP A 406 1.13 3.84 10.47
N TRP A 407 0.41 4.51 11.37
CA TRP A 407 0.13 5.94 11.31
C TRP A 407 1.37 6.82 11.40
N TRP A 408 1.44 7.85 10.57
CA TRP A 408 2.45 8.90 10.59
C TRP A 408 1.92 10.19 9.93
N VAL A 409 2.65 11.29 10.06
CA VAL A 409 2.17 12.62 9.64
C VAL A 409 1.77 12.72 8.16
N GLY A 410 2.42 11.97 7.27
CA GLY A 410 2.04 11.96 5.85
C GLY A 410 0.65 11.34 5.60
N LEU A 411 0.23 10.37 6.42
CA LEU A 411 -1.13 9.84 6.42
C LEU A 411 -2.11 10.85 7.02
N SER A 412 -1.77 11.43 8.17
CA SER A 412 -2.57 12.48 8.80
C SER A 412 -2.94 13.60 7.82
N MET A 413 -1.95 14.07 7.04
CA MET A 413 -2.15 15.10 6.02
C MET A 413 -3.21 14.70 4.98
N LEU A 414 -3.11 13.50 4.41
CA LEU A 414 -3.99 13.06 3.33
C LEU A 414 -5.38 12.64 3.85
N HIS A 415 -5.44 11.96 4.99
CA HIS A 415 -6.73 11.60 5.60
C HIS A 415 -7.53 12.85 5.98
N THR A 416 -6.88 13.86 6.59
CA THR A 416 -7.51 15.15 6.90
C THR A 416 -7.95 15.86 5.62
N LEU A 417 -7.11 15.87 4.59
CA LEU A 417 -7.42 16.52 3.31
C LEU A 417 -8.69 15.92 2.69
N PHE A 418 -8.77 14.59 2.58
CA PHE A 418 -9.90 13.93 1.93
C PHE A 418 -11.16 13.81 2.80
N ALA A 419 -11.05 13.88 4.14
CA ALA A 419 -12.20 14.07 5.00
C ALA A 419 -12.82 15.48 4.82
N ARG A 420 -11.97 16.51 4.70
CA ARG A 420 -12.43 17.87 4.38
C ARG A 420 -13.00 17.98 2.96
N GLU A 421 -12.40 17.28 2.01
CA GLU A 421 -12.89 17.22 0.62
C GLU A 421 -14.27 16.58 0.55
N HIS A 422 -14.50 15.47 1.28
CA HIS A 422 -15.83 14.89 1.44
C HIS A 422 -16.86 15.92 1.95
N ASN A 423 -16.50 16.68 2.98
CA ASN A 423 -17.38 17.71 3.54
C ASN A 423 -17.65 18.85 2.55
N ALA A 424 -16.68 19.23 1.73
CA ALA A 424 -16.87 20.24 0.68
C ALA A 424 -17.80 19.72 -0.44
N ILE A 425 -17.69 18.45 -0.80
CA ILE A 425 -18.60 17.79 -1.74
C ILE A 425 -20.04 17.78 -1.17
N CYS A 426 -20.22 17.47 0.12
CA CYS A 426 -21.52 17.52 0.79
C CYS A 426 -22.16 18.93 0.70
N VAL A 427 -21.37 19.98 0.94
CA VAL A 427 -21.85 21.37 0.79
C VAL A 427 -22.32 21.63 -0.63
N ARG A 428 -21.52 21.27 -1.63
CA ARG A 428 -21.89 21.47 -3.05
C ARG A 428 -23.15 20.70 -3.45
N LEU A 429 -23.30 19.46 -2.96
CA LEU A 429 -24.49 18.65 -3.22
C LEU A 429 -25.71 19.21 -2.53
N LYS A 430 -25.59 19.72 -1.28
CA LYS A 430 -26.70 20.34 -0.55
C LYS A 430 -27.19 21.62 -1.21
N GLU A 431 -26.27 22.43 -1.76
CA GLU A 431 -26.63 23.63 -2.55
C GLU A 431 -27.44 23.28 -3.80
N ALA A 432 -27.05 22.21 -4.50
CA ALA A 432 -27.74 21.77 -5.72
C ALA A 432 -29.04 21.01 -5.42
N HIS A 433 -29.10 20.32 -4.27
CA HIS A 433 -30.19 19.46 -3.87
C HIS A 433 -30.62 19.73 -2.42
N PRO A 434 -31.24 20.90 -2.11
CA PRO A 434 -31.55 21.33 -0.74
C PRO A 434 -32.47 20.36 0.04
N ALA A 435 -33.29 19.58 -0.67
CA ALA A 435 -34.21 18.61 -0.08
C ALA A 435 -33.58 17.27 0.29
N TRP A 436 -32.29 17.05 0.00
CA TRP A 436 -31.62 15.79 0.33
C TRP A 436 -31.36 15.69 1.84
N ASP A 437 -31.61 14.49 2.36
CA ASP A 437 -31.30 14.13 3.74
C ASP A 437 -29.80 13.83 3.94
N ASP A 438 -29.43 13.65 5.19
CA ASP A 438 -28.04 13.37 5.63
C ASP A 438 -27.47 12.12 4.96
N GLU A 439 -28.26 11.04 4.89
CA GLU A 439 -27.80 9.77 4.33
C GLU A 439 -27.48 9.88 2.83
N ARG A 440 -28.36 10.50 2.07
CA ARG A 440 -28.17 10.67 0.63
C ARG A 440 -26.96 11.55 0.30
N LEU A 441 -26.78 12.63 1.03
CA LEU A 441 -25.62 13.51 0.91
C LEU A 441 -24.34 12.75 1.19
N PHE A 442 -24.30 11.98 2.29
CA PHE A 442 -23.14 11.16 2.65
C PHE A 442 -22.79 10.14 1.57
N GLN A 443 -23.76 9.36 1.11
CA GLN A 443 -23.52 8.28 0.16
C GLN A 443 -23.03 8.78 -1.20
N VAL A 444 -23.63 9.86 -1.73
CA VAL A 444 -23.19 10.45 -2.99
C VAL A 444 -21.82 11.11 -2.82
N ALA A 445 -21.59 11.84 -1.74
CA ALA A 445 -20.30 12.45 -1.46
C ALA A 445 -19.19 11.39 -1.29
N ARG A 446 -19.46 10.25 -0.66
CA ARG A 446 -18.54 9.10 -0.57
C ARG A 446 -18.14 8.58 -1.95
N LEU A 447 -19.11 8.39 -2.85
CA LEU A 447 -18.86 7.96 -4.23
C LEU A 447 -17.98 8.96 -4.99
N VAL A 448 -18.30 10.25 -4.91
CA VAL A 448 -17.54 11.32 -5.57
C VAL A 448 -16.12 11.40 -5.04
N ASN A 449 -15.93 11.40 -3.72
CA ASN A 449 -14.62 11.48 -3.09
C ASN A 449 -13.74 10.27 -3.41
N ALA A 450 -14.29 9.04 -3.37
CA ALA A 450 -13.58 7.83 -3.79
C ALA A 450 -13.15 7.91 -5.28
N ALA A 451 -14.01 8.43 -6.14
CA ALA A 451 -13.70 8.59 -7.56
C ALA A 451 -12.63 9.67 -7.80
N VAL A 452 -12.61 10.75 -7.01
CA VAL A 452 -11.53 11.75 -7.05
C VAL A 452 -10.19 11.10 -6.69
N MET A 453 -10.12 10.30 -5.61
CA MET A 453 -8.91 9.58 -5.21
C MET A 453 -8.45 8.60 -6.29
N ALA A 454 -9.36 7.80 -6.84
CA ALA A 454 -9.05 6.84 -7.91
C ALA A 454 -8.53 7.54 -9.18
N LYS A 455 -9.11 8.69 -9.54
CA LYS A 455 -8.65 9.51 -10.66
C LYS A 455 -7.25 10.06 -10.43
N ILE A 456 -6.99 10.69 -9.28
CA ILE A 456 -5.67 11.22 -8.93
C ILE A 456 -4.61 10.12 -9.01
N HIS A 457 -4.88 8.94 -8.47
CA HIS A 457 -3.95 7.83 -8.56
C HIS A 457 -3.69 7.41 -10.01
N THR A 458 -4.74 7.31 -10.82
CA THR A 458 -4.65 6.80 -12.20
C THR A 458 -3.93 7.80 -13.11
N VAL A 459 -4.30 9.09 -13.07
CA VAL A 459 -3.85 10.08 -14.07
C VAL A 459 -2.79 11.06 -13.59
N GLU A 460 -2.48 11.05 -12.27
CA GLU A 460 -1.47 11.94 -11.69
C GLU A 460 -0.34 11.18 -11.01
N TRP A 461 -0.64 10.35 -9.99
CA TRP A 461 0.39 9.65 -9.22
C TRP A 461 1.17 8.64 -10.06
N THR A 462 0.46 7.79 -10.80
CA THR A 462 1.11 6.76 -11.63
C THR A 462 2.01 7.35 -12.72
N PRO A 463 1.57 8.36 -13.51
CA PRO A 463 2.47 9.04 -14.43
C PRO A 463 3.66 9.74 -13.77
N SER A 464 3.53 10.15 -12.50
CA SER A 464 4.64 10.80 -11.79
C SER A 464 5.73 9.83 -11.39
N ILE A 465 5.38 8.63 -10.90
CA ILE A 465 6.38 7.61 -10.55
C ILE A 465 6.91 6.84 -11.75
N LEU A 466 6.17 6.84 -12.85
CA LEU A 466 6.49 6.20 -14.12
C LEU A 466 6.43 7.23 -15.27
N PRO A 467 7.26 8.27 -15.23
CA PRO A 467 7.17 9.38 -16.17
C PRO A 467 7.62 8.94 -17.58
N ASN A 468 6.64 8.62 -18.40
CA ASN A 468 6.77 8.31 -19.81
C ASN A 468 5.54 8.82 -20.55
N HIS A 469 5.73 9.55 -21.64
CA HIS A 469 4.62 10.17 -22.39
C HIS A 469 3.59 9.13 -22.85
N GLY A 470 4.03 8.01 -23.42
CA GLY A 470 3.14 6.96 -23.90
C GLY A 470 2.30 6.34 -22.78
N LEU A 471 2.92 6.11 -21.62
CA LEU A 471 2.20 5.61 -20.47
C LEU A 471 1.24 6.65 -19.88
N SER A 472 1.66 7.90 -19.77
CA SER A 472 0.78 9.00 -19.31
C SER A 472 -0.47 9.10 -20.16
N ASP A 473 -0.33 9.07 -21.49
CA ASP A 473 -1.46 9.09 -22.40
C ASP A 473 -2.34 7.83 -22.32
N ALA A 474 -1.73 6.66 -22.12
CA ALA A 474 -2.46 5.41 -21.93
C ALA A 474 -3.28 5.42 -20.62
N LEU A 475 -2.75 5.98 -19.55
CA LEU A 475 -3.46 6.10 -18.26
C LEU A 475 -4.58 7.13 -18.32
N ASN A 476 -4.34 8.26 -19.01
CA ASN A 476 -5.40 9.21 -19.33
C ASN A 476 -6.49 8.57 -20.21
N ALA A 477 -6.09 7.74 -21.18
CA ALA A 477 -7.03 7.00 -22.01
C ALA A 477 -7.83 5.95 -21.22
N ASN A 478 -7.26 5.31 -20.21
CA ASN A 478 -8.00 4.44 -19.30
C ASN A 478 -9.14 5.17 -18.59
N TRP A 479 -8.92 6.41 -18.16
CA TRP A 479 -9.95 7.20 -17.46
C TRP A 479 -10.93 7.85 -18.43
N TYR A 480 -10.45 8.48 -19.51
CA TYR A 480 -11.25 9.33 -20.40
C TYR A 480 -11.56 8.72 -21.77
N GLY A 481 -10.87 7.64 -22.16
CA GLY A 481 -10.87 7.09 -23.52
C GLY A 481 -9.84 7.76 -24.43
N VAL A 482 -9.35 7.00 -25.42
CA VAL A 482 -8.37 7.48 -26.41
C VAL A 482 -8.94 8.65 -27.24
N LEU A 483 -10.19 8.54 -27.67
CA LEU A 483 -10.84 9.57 -28.47
C LEU A 483 -11.03 10.86 -27.69
N THR A 484 -11.51 10.78 -26.47
CA THR A 484 -11.67 11.94 -25.60
C THR A 484 -10.34 12.62 -25.30
N ASN A 485 -9.29 11.83 -25.01
CA ASN A 485 -7.97 12.34 -24.75
C ASN A 485 -7.36 13.07 -25.96
N ALA A 486 -7.54 12.51 -27.18
CA ALA A 486 -7.02 13.10 -28.43
C ALA A 486 -7.71 14.44 -28.80
N PHE A 487 -8.99 14.58 -28.46
CA PHE A 487 -9.79 15.77 -28.81
C PHE A 487 -10.06 16.71 -27.62
N ARG A 488 -9.52 16.38 -26.44
CA ARG A 488 -9.73 17.14 -25.22
C ARG A 488 -9.04 18.51 -25.30
N ARG A 489 -9.81 19.55 -25.57
CA ARG A 489 -9.40 20.94 -25.39
C ARG A 489 -9.84 21.39 -23.98
N GLY A 490 -8.99 21.10 -22.95
CA GLY A 490 -9.31 21.45 -21.57
C GLY A 490 -9.75 20.24 -20.71
N LYS A 491 -10.12 20.48 -19.46
CA LYS A 491 -10.51 19.46 -18.46
C LYS A 491 -11.95 18.93 -18.64
N ASP A 492 -12.65 19.27 -19.73
CA ASP A 492 -14.06 18.93 -19.90
C ASP A 492 -14.24 17.62 -20.67
N ARG A 493 -14.83 16.63 -20.03
CA ARG A 493 -15.19 15.31 -20.59
C ARG A 493 -16.37 15.42 -21.58
N LYS A 494 -17.06 16.55 -21.64
CA LYS A 494 -18.37 16.71 -22.28
C LYS A 494 -18.41 16.51 -23.79
N THR A 495 -17.30 16.59 -24.53
CA THR A 495 -17.34 16.60 -26.00
C THR A 495 -17.57 15.25 -26.65
N LEU A 496 -17.27 14.13 -25.96
CA LEU A 496 -17.46 12.77 -26.47
C LEU A 496 -18.10 11.82 -25.45
N SER A 497 -18.25 12.19 -24.19
CA SER A 497 -18.85 11.37 -23.14
C SER A 497 -20.33 11.07 -23.34
N ASP A 498 -21.01 11.83 -24.19
CA ASP A 498 -22.37 11.53 -24.57
C ASP A 498 -22.47 10.34 -25.54
N ILE A 499 -21.35 9.88 -26.09
CA ILE A 499 -21.23 8.66 -26.87
C ILE A 499 -20.51 7.65 -25.99
N ASN A 500 -21.28 6.87 -25.26
CA ASN A 500 -20.72 5.76 -24.49
C ASN A 500 -20.22 4.69 -25.44
N VAL A 501 -18.93 4.72 -25.77
CA VAL A 501 -18.28 3.69 -26.58
C VAL A 501 -17.92 2.56 -25.62
N ARG A 502 -18.66 1.47 -25.64
CA ARG A 502 -18.47 0.29 -24.78
C ARG A 502 -17.20 -0.51 -25.07
N ASN A 503 -16.17 0.16 -25.52
CA ASN A 503 -14.85 -0.41 -25.73
C ASN A 503 -13.86 0.32 -24.81
N PRO A 504 -13.23 -0.34 -23.82
CA PRO A 504 -12.35 0.32 -22.87
C PRO A 504 -11.10 0.94 -23.49
N GLU A 505 -10.65 0.48 -24.67
CA GLU A 505 -9.54 1.07 -25.40
C GLU A 505 -9.93 2.42 -26.04
N LEU A 506 -11.16 2.53 -26.55
CA LEU A 506 -11.64 3.75 -27.22
C LEU A 506 -12.35 4.71 -26.29
N GLY A 507 -13.25 4.20 -25.46
CA GLY A 507 -14.11 5.00 -24.57
C GLY A 507 -13.59 5.17 -23.15
N GLY A 508 -12.49 4.49 -22.80
CA GLY A 508 -11.96 4.42 -21.44
C GLY A 508 -12.62 3.34 -20.59
N VAL A 509 -12.03 3.05 -19.47
CA VAL A 509 -12.57 2.07 -18.51
C VAL A 509 -13.77 2.65 -17.78
N VAL A 510 -13.66 3.90 -17.35
CA VAL A 510 -14.68 4.57 -16.54
C VAL A 510 -15.93 4.90 -17.37
N GLY A 511 -17.09 4.48 -16.87
CA GLY A 511 -18.37 4.63 -17.55
C GLY A 511 -18.66 3.55 -18.61
N ASN A 512 -17.77 2.56 -18.78
CA ASN A 512 -17.96 1.39 -19.66
C ASN A 512 -18.44 0.17 -18.85
N PRO A 513 -18.95 -0.89 -19.51
CA PRO A 513 -19.46 -2.06 -18.80
C PRO A 513 -18.39 -2.79 -17.99
N ILE A 514 -18.83 -3.39 -16.87
CA ILE A 514 -17.99 -4.25 -16.03
C ILE A 514 -17.30 -5.32 -16.89
N ASN A 515 -16.01 -5.49 -16.66
CA ASN A 515 -15.23 -6.58 -17.23
C ASN A 515 -14.40 -7.26 -16.14
N LYS A 516 -14.80 -8.46 -15.75
CA LYS A 516 -14.11 -9.30 -14.76
C LYS A 516 -13.16 -10.30 -15.39
N HIS A 517 -13.01 -10.30 -16.72
CA HIS A 517 -12.16 -11.22 -17.46
C HIS A 517 -12.44 -12.72 -17.16
N GLY A 518 -13.66 -13.05 -16.77
CA GLY A 518 -14.07 -14.41 -16.42
C GLY A 518 -13.60 -14.91 -15.06
N ALA A 519 -13.01 -14.05 -14.23
CA ALA A 519 -12.60 -14.38 -12.86
C ALA A 519 -13.23 -13.39 -11.87
N PRO A 520 -13.69 -13.84 -10.69
CA PRO A 520 -14.16 -12.95 -9.64
C PRO A 520 -13.11 -11.91 -9.29
N PHE A 521 -13.55 -10.70 -8.92
CA PHE A 521 -12.64 -9.63 -8.52
C PHE A 521 -12.14 -9.82 -7.10
N GLY A 522 -10.87 -9.58 -6.93
CA GLY A 522 -10.16 -9.41 -5.67
C GLY A 522 -8.76 -8.92 -5.97
N LEU A 523 -8.17 -8.18 -5.04
CA LEU A 523 -6.75 -7.84 -5.08
C LEU A 523 -5.93 -9.10 -4.84
N THR A 524 -4.87 -9.28 -5.63
CA THR A 524 -4.07 -10.51 -5.59
C THR A 524 -2.93 -10.42 -4.57
N GLU A 525 -2.49 -11.56 -4.06
CA GLU A 525 -1.30 -11.62 -3.20
C GLU A 525 -0.07 -11.01 -3.89
N GLU A 526 0.10 -11.29 -5.18
CA GLU A 526 1.22 -10.75 -5.95
C GLU A 526 1.15 -9.23 -6.11
N PHE A 527 -0.06 -8.66 -6.12
CA PHE A 527 -0.25 -7.21 -6.20
C PHE A 527 0.20 -6.52 -4.91
N THR A 528 0.09 -7.19 -3.75
CA THR A 528 0.58 -6.63 -2.49
C THR A 528 2.09 -6.38 -2.52
N GLU A 529 2.85 -7.18 -3.28
CA GLU A 529 4.30 -7.04 -3.41
C GLU A 529 4.70 -5.79 -4.22
N VAL A 530 3.85 -5.30 -5.14
CA VAL A 530 4.12 -4.08 -5.91
C VAL A 530 4.26 -2.87 -5.00
N TYR A 531 3.47 -2.81 -3.93
CA TYR A 531 3.36 -1.64 -3.07
C TYR A 531 4.22 -1.70 -1.80
N ARG A 532 5.19 -2.60 -1.73
CA ARG A 532 6.25 -2.60 -0.72
C ARG A 532 7.30 -1.53 -1.07
N LEU A 533 6.88 -0.29 -1.15
CA LEU A 533 7.66 0.84 -1.63
C LEU A 533 8.36 1.62 -0.50
N HIS A 534 8.76 0.93 0.56
CA HIS A 534 9.34 1.54 1.77
C HIS A 534 10.61 2.35 1.49
N SER A 535 11.38 2.01 0.43
CA SER A 535 12.56 2.79 0.01
C SER A 535 12.25 4.25 -0.35
N LEU A 536 10.97 4.59 -0.61
CA LEU A 536 10.56 5.99 -0.81
C LEU A 536 10.72 6.85 0.46
N LEU A 537 10.70 6.24 1.66
CA LEU A 537 10.71 6.98 2.91
C LEU A 537 12.13 7.45 3.29
N PRO A 538 12.30 8.70 3.75
CA PRO A 538 13.56 9.23 4.24
C PRO A 538 13.78 8.86 5.72
N GLU A 539 14.99 9.06 6.23
CA GLU A 539 15.29 8.96 7.67
C GLU A 539 14.68 10.14 8.44
N GLU A 540 14.64 11.30 7.80
CA GLU A 540 14.20 12.55 8.39
C GLU A 540 13.26 13.32 7.45
N LEU A 541 12.28 13.95 8.06
CA LEU A 541 11.40 14.91 7.40
C LEU A 541 12.00 16.30 7.53
N ARG A 542 12.14 16.99 6.41
CA ARG A 542 12.69 18.36 6.33
C ARG A 542 11.54 19.36 6.38
N ILE A 543 11.27 19.90 7.55
CA ILE A 543 10.16 20.81 7.79
C ILE A 543 10.56 22.24 7.42
N GLN A 544 9.72 22.88 6.63
CA GLN A 544 9.89 24.25 6.14
C GLN A 544 8.60 25.03 6.40
N SER A 545 8.73 26.33 6.63
CA SER A 545 7.58 27.23 6.79
C SER A 545 7.38 28.11 5.57
N ILE A 546 6.13 28.32 5.17
CA ILE A 546 5.77 29.26 4.12
C ILE A 546 6.23 30.66 4.56
N GLY A 547 6.95 31.38 3.70
CA GLY A 547 7.46 32.73 3.99
C GLY A 547 8.78 32.79 4.78
N ARG A 548 9.37 31.65 5.17
CA ARG A 548 10.71 31.59 5.78
C ARG A 548 11.63 30.70 4.94
N ALA A 549 11.96 31.19 3.75
CA ALA A 549 12.83 30.47 2.84
C ALA A 549 14.21 30.21 3.47
N GLY A 550 14.63 28.94 3.48
CA GLY A 550 15.96 28.51 3.94
C GLY A 550 16.04 28.01 5.38
N GLU A 551 15.04 28.23 6.22
CA GLU A 551 14.98 27.59 7.54
C GLU A 551 14.42 26.16 7.39
N VAL A 552 15.24 25.16 7.71
CA VAL A 552 14.85 23.74 7.66
C VAL A 552 15.06 23.13 9.04
N GLU A 553 13.97 22.62 9.63
CA GLU A 553 14.02 21.77 10.80
C GLU A 553 14.01 20.30 10.37
N ALA A 554 14.96 19.51 10.82
CA ALA A 554 14.96 18.06 10.60
C ALA A 554 14.21 17.36 11.74
N VAL A 555 13.20 16.57 11.38
CA VAL A 555 12.44 15.73 12.31
C VAL A 555 12.63 14.28 11.90
N THR A 556 13.10 13.43 12.81
CA THR A 556 13.28 12.02 12.52
C THR A 556 11.94 11.37 12.13
N PHE A 557 11.95 10.44 11.17
CA PHE A 557 10.72 9.80 10.73
C PHE A 557 9.96 9.11 11.90
N PRO A 558 10.62 8.37 12.80
CA PRO A 558 9.95 7.82 13.98
C PRO A 558 9.19 8.83 14.83
N ALA A 559 9.69 10.06 15.00
CA ALA A 559 9.02 11.11 15.75
C ALA A 559 7.72 11.62 15.10
N SER A 560 7.51 11.31 13.82
CA SER A 560 6.30 11.67 13.07
C SER A 560 5.19 10.60 13.15
N ARG A 561 5.44 9.48 13.86
CA ARG A 561 4.55 8.33 13.91
C ARG A 561 3.59 8.41 15.10
N GLN A 562 2.48 7.67 14.99
CA GLN A 562 1.46 7.54 16.04
C GLN A 562 1.00 8.92 16.56
N ALA A 563 0.87 9.11 17.85
CA ALA A 563 0.52 10.40 18.46
C ALA A 563 1.48 11.54 18.14
N GLY A 564 2.71 11.24 17.69
CA GLY A 564 3.66 12.23 17.17
C GLY A 564 3.13 12.99 15.97
N SER A 565 2.30 12.33 15.13
CA SER A 565 1.64 12.91 13.98
C SER A 565 0.76 14.11 14.39
N ALA A 566 -0.18 13.93 15.30
CA ALA A 566 -1.08 15.00 15.76
C ALA A 566 -0.32 16.14 16.45
N LYS A 567 0.74 15.83 17.20
CA LYS A 567 1.64 16.84 17.81
C LYS A 567 2.33 17.69 16.74
N MET A 568 2.82 17.05 15.66
CA MET A 568 3.43 17.77 14.52
C MET A 568 2.41 18.64 13.80
N VAL A 569 1.22 18.11 13.49
CA VAL A 569 0.14 18.89 12.86
C VAL A 569 -0.20 20.13 13.66
N LYS A 570 -0.35 19.99 14.99
CA LYS A 570 -0.65 21.11 15.88
C LYS A 570 0.48 22.16 15.94
N ARG A 571 1.75 21.71 15.93
CA ARG A 571 2.92 22.59 16.06
C ARG A 571 3.26 23.31 14.76
N ILE A 572 3.19 22.59 13.63
CA ILE A 572 3.71 23.06 12.34
C ILE A 572 2.59 23.66 11.48
N GLY A 573 1.39 23.10 11.57
CA GLY A 573 0.26 23.43 10.71
C GLY A 573 0.27 22.69 9.37
N MET A 574 -0.94 22.31 8.89
CA MET A 574 -1.11 21.49 7.68
C MET A 574 -0.50 22.11 6.43
N ALA A 575 -0.68 23.43 6.23
CA ALA A 575 -0.14 24.11 5.04
C ALA A 575 1.40 24.04 4.99
N ASN A 576 2.08 24.23 6.12
CA ASN A 576 3.54 24.09 6.19
C ASN A 576 4.00 22.65 5.98
N LEU A 577 3.23 21.66 6.44
CA LEU A 577 3.50 20.24 6.17
C LEU A 577 3.38 19.94 4.69
N PHE A 578 2.30 20.37 4.03
CA PHE A 578 2.16 20.21 2.56
C PHE A 578 3.29 20.90 1.81
N TYR A 579 3.67 22.11 2.23
CA TYR A 579 4.79 22.84 1.65
C TYR A 579 6.12 22.09 1.80
N SER A 580 6.37 21.56 2.99
CA SER A 580 7.57 20.76 3.30
C SER A 580 7.65 19.50 2.42
N PHE A 581 6.55 18.76 2.33
CA PHE A 581 6.47 17.53 1.55
C PHE A 581 6.54 17.79 0.03
N GLY A 582 6.00 18.91 -0.43
CA GLY A 582 6.13 19.35 -1.82
C GLY A 582 7.56 19.66 -2.26
N ASN A 583 8.45 19.97 -1.30
CA ASN A 583 9.84 20.39 -1.56
C ASN A 583 10.90 19.34 -1.15
N GLN A 584 10.51 18.20 -0.60
CA GLN A 584 11.42 17.11 -0.24
C GLN A 584 11.26 15.94 -1.22
N SER A 585 12.38 15.43 -1.75
CA SER A 585 12.37 14.25 -2.64
C SER A 585 12.36 12.94 -1.83
N PRO A 586 11.59 11.94 -2.26
CA PRO A 586 11.61 10.60 -1.69
C PRO A 586 12.82 9.79 -2.17
N GLY A 587 13.02 8.59 -1.61
CA GLY A 587 14.06 7.65 -2.01
C GLY A 587 13.75 6.93 -3.32
N GLN A 588 14.77 6.38 -3.97
CA GLN A 588 14.64 5.51 -5.14
C GLN A 588 14.29 4.07 -4.73
N LEU A 589 13.55 3.39 -5.59
CA LEU A 589 13.22 1.97 -5.45
C LEU A 589 14.35 1.11 -6.03
N VAL A 590 15.45 1.02 -5.29
CA VAL A 590 16.67 0.28 -5.64
C VAL A 590 17.23 -0.44 -4.42
N LEU A 591 18.14 -1.37 -4.63
CA LEU A 591 18.86 -2.03 -3.54
C LEU A 591 19.63 -1.02 -2.67
N ASN A 592 19.84 -1.38 -1.41
CA ASN A 592 20.54 -0.59 -0.41
C ASN A 592 19.98 0.84 -0.25
N ASN A 593 18.65 0.95 -0.30
CA ASN A 593 17.94 2.22 -0.07
C ASN A 593 16.69 2.10 0.83
N TYR A 594 16.49 0.95 1.48
CA TYR A 594 15.43 0.75 2.47
C TYR A 594 15.77 1.50 3.76
N PRO A 595 14.83 2.27 4.36
CA PRO A 595 15.15 3.14 5.49
C PRO A 595 15.70 2.38 6.69
N ARG A 596 16.76 2.91 7.31
CA ARG A 596 17.40 2.25 8.46
C ARG A 596 16.45 2.13 9.65
N PHE A 597 15.68 3.19 9.94
CA PHE A 597 14.74 3.14 11.06
C PHE A 597 13.73 1.99 10.93
N MET A 598 13.39 1.54 9.71
CA MET A 598 12.49 0.42 9.49
C MET A 598 13.18 -0.95 9.61
N THR A 599 14.48 -1.01 9.47
CA THR A 599 15.26 -2.23 9.71
C THR A 599 15.69 -2.39 11.16
N GLU A 600 15.43 -1.37 11.99
CA GLU A 600 15.79 -1.30 13.41
C GLU A 600 14.63 -0.76 14.28
N LEU A 601 13.38 -1.08 13.92
CA LEU A 601 12.22 -0.72 14.73
C LEU A 601 12.30 -1.42 16.10
N SER A 602 11.79 -0.74 17.13
CA SER A 602 11.57 -1.37 18.43
C SER A 602 10.07 -1.57 18.64
N ILE A 603 9.65 -2.81 18.83
CA ILE A 603 8.26 -3.19 19.06
C ILE A 603 8.18 -4.20 20.21
N PRO A 604 7.03 -4.38 20.84
CA PRO A 604 6.85 -5.44 21.84
C PRO A 604 7.28 -6.80 21.27
N GLY A 605 8.08 -7.56 22.01
CA GLY A 605 8.64 -8.82 21.55
C GLY A 605 9.96 -8.73 20.76
N ASN A 606 10.35 -7.57 20.26
CA ASN A 606 11.58 -7.37 19.50
C ASN A 606 12.25 -6.02 19.82
N PRO A 607 13.37 -5.99 20.57
CA PRO A 607 14.19 -4.78 20.73
C PRO A 607 14.64 -4.19 19.39
N VAL A 608 14.95 -5.09 18.45
CA VAL A 608 15.13 -4.74 17.04
C VAL A 608 14.18 -5.59 16.22
N PHE A 609 13.37 -4.92 15.41
CA PHE A 609 12.43 -5.53 14.45
C PHE A 609 12.72 -4.98 13.05
N ASP A 610 12.93 -5.88 12.10
CA ASP A 610 13.36 -5.55 10.75
C ASP A 610 12.22 -5.74 9.74
N MET A 611 11.62 -4.63 9.30
CA MET A 611 10.55 -4.66 8.30
C MET A 611 11.01 -5.17 6.93
N GLY A 612 12.28 -4.95 6.55
CA GLY A 612 12.82 -5.51 5.31
C GLY A 612 12.90 -7.05 5.36
N ALA A 613 13.33 -7.60 6.50
CA ALA A 613 13.30 -9.05 6.74
C ALA A 613 11.87 -9.59 6.74
N VAL A 614 10.92 -8.86 7.34
CA VAL A 614 9.50 -9.22 7.35
C VAL A 614 8.91 -9.23 5.94
N ASP A 615 9.21 -8.25 5.11
CA ASP A 615 8.73 -8.19 3.73
C ASP A 615 9.18 -9.42 2.93
N VAL A 616 10.44 -9.80 3.05
CA VAL A 616 10.98 -11.02 2.43
C VAL A 616 10.29 -12.27 2.98
N LEU A 617 10.16 -12.39 4.30
CA LEU A 617 9.50 -13.51 4.96
C LEU A 617 8.05 -13.68 4.48
N ARG A 618 7.30 -12.58 4.41
CA ARG A 618 5.88 -12.59 4.03
C ARG A 618 5.64 -13.10 2.62
N ALA A 619 6.47 -12.70 1.65
CA ALA A 619 6.38 -13.21 0.30
C ALA A 619 6.53 -14.75 0.26
N ARG A 620 7.52 -15.28 0.98
CA ARG A 620 7.79 -16.73 1.08
C ARG A 620 6.67 -17.48 1.81
N GLU A 621 6.26 -16.96 2.97
CA GLU A 621 5.17 -17.54 3.79
C GLU A 621 3.86 -17.65 2.98
N ARG A 622 3.53 -16.61 2.22
CA ARG A 622 2.29 -16.54 1.45
C ARG A 622 2.36 -17.25 0.10
N GLY A 623 3.49 -17.86 -0.19
CA GLY A 623 3.67 -18.64 -1.42
C GLY A 623 3.71 -17.78 -2.67
N VAL A 624 4.14 -16.53 -2.55
CA VAL A 624 4.50 -15.72 -3.72
C VAL A 624 5.76 -16.33 -4.32
N PRO A 625 5.77 -16.67 -5.63
CA PRO A 625 6.91 -17.33 -6.23
C PRO A 625 8.19 -16.50 -6.12
N ARG A 626 9.33 -17.19 -6.03
CA ARG A 626 10.64 -16.56 -6.17
C ARG A 626 10.75 -15.85 -7.52
N TYR A 627 11.65 -14.89 -7.64
CA TYR A 627 11.75 -13.94 -8.76
C TYR A 627 11.72 -14.61 -10.14
N ASN A 628 12.54 -15.61 -10.40
CA ASN A 628 12.57 -16.29 -11.69
C ASN A 628 11.29 -17.05 -12.02
N GLU A 629 10.76 -17.79 -11.06
CA GLU A 629 9.47 -18.46 -11.26
C GLU A 629 8.33 -17.46 -11.47
N PHE A 630 8.34 -16.36 -10.74
CA PHE A 630 7.36 -15.29 -10.94
C PHE A 630 7.43 -14.72 -12.38
N ARG A 631 8.63 -14.45 -12.89
CA ARG A 631 8.84 -14.00 -14.28
C ARG A 631 8.28 -15.01 -15.29
N ARG A 632 8.55 -16.31 -15.11
CA ARG A 632 7.98 -17.37 -15.97
C ARG A 632 6.44 -17.35 -15.96
N GLN A 633 5.82 -17.14 -14.80
CA GLN A 633 4.37 -17.06 -14.68
C GLN A 633 3.78 -15.85 -15.41
N LEU A 634 4.53 -14.77 -15.56
CA LEU A 634 4.15 -13.58 -16.32
C LEU A 634 4.53 -13.65 -17.81
N GLY A 635 5.19 -14.74 -18.27
CA GLY A 635 5.70 -14.88 -19.63
C GLY A 635 6.98 -14.05 -19.88
N LEU A 636 7.67 -13.66 -18.84
CA LEU A 636 8.99 -13.02 -18.91
C LEU A 636 10.11 -14.04 -18.87
N ASN A 637 11.24 -13.71 -19.52
CA ASN A 637 12.41 -14.55 -19.45
C ASN A 637 13.03 -14.53 -18.03
N PRO A 638 13.36 -15.69 -17.44
CA PRO A 638 14.11 -15.75 -16.19
C PRO A 638 15.56 -15.29 -16.42
N ILE A 639 16.19 -14.76 -15.40
CA ILE A 639 17.64 -14.51 -15.42
C ILE A 639 18.37 -15.85 -15.29
N ARG A 640 19.55 -15.97 -15.90
CA ARG A 640 20.42 -17.15 -15.86
C ARG A 640 21.63 -16.97 -14.98
N LYS A 641 22.02 -15.73 -14.76
CA LYS A 641 23.14 -15.29 -13.93
C LYS A 641 22.88 -13.91 -13.37
N TRP A 642 23.58 -13.52 -12.34
CA TRP A 642 23.40 -12.24 -11.66
C TRP A 642 23.61 -11.01 -12.56
N GLU A 643 24.53 -11.13 -13.54
CA GLU A 643 24.82 -10.08 -14.52
C GLU A 643 23.67 -9.80 -15.50
N ASP A 644 22.71 -10.72 -15.61
CA ASP A 644 21.46 -10.46 -16.37
C ASP A 644 20.52 -9.50 -15.63
N LEU A 645 20.67 -9.39 -14.30
CA LEU A 645 19.82 -8.57 -13.44
C LEU A 645 20.37 -7.15 -13.27
N THR A 646 21.68 -7.05 -12.99
CA THR A 646 22.35 -5.77 -12.72
C THR A 646 23.80 -5.80 -13.19
N SER A 647 24.33 -4.63 -13.54
CA SER A 647 25.75 -4.43 -13.85
C SER A 647 26.53 -3.75 -12.70
N ASP A 648 25.88 -3.42 -11.61
CA ASP A 648 26.52 -2.83 -10.43
C ASP A 648 27.36 -3.86 -9.70
N ALA A 649 28.67 -3.59 -9.59
CA ALA A 649 29.63 -4.55 -9.01
C ALA A 649 29.40 -4.79 -7.50
N GLY A 650 28.93 -3.77 -6.77
CA GLY A 650 28.57 -3.89 -5.36
C GLY A 650 27.35 -4.78 -5.17
N HIS A 651 26.30 -4.53 -5.93
CA HIS A 651 25.10 -5.37 -5.91
C HIS A 651 25.40 -6.81 -6.33
N LEU A 652 26.22 -7.02 -7.38
CA LEU A 652 26.64 -8.37 -7.81
C LEU A 652 27.35 -9.12 -6.68
N LYS A 653 28.27 -8.45 -5.99
CA LYS A 653 28.97 -9.04 -4.85
C LYS A 653 27.99 -9.44 -3.75
N SER A 654 27.12 -8.53 -3.31
CA SER A 654 26.17 -8.79 -2.24
C SER A 654 25.14 -9.88 -2.61
N LEU A 655 24.69 -9.93 -3.87
CA LEU A 655 23.79 -10.99 -4.36
C LEU A 655 24.47 -12.37 -4.28
N LYS A 656 25.74 -12.48 -4.73
CA LYS A 656 26.51 -13.72 -4.65
C LYS A 656 26.81 -14.14 -3.20
N GLU A 657 27.07 -13.19 -2.32
CA GLU A 657 27.27 -13.47 -0.90
C GLU A 657 26.01 -14.01 -0.21
N VAL A 658 24.83 -13.49 -0.56
CA VAL A 658 23.57 -13.86 0.10
C VAL A 658 22.97 -15.13 -0.50
N TYR A 659 22.92 -15.21 -1.84
CA TYR A 659 22.23 -16.29 -2.54
C TYR A 659 23.16 -17.38 -3.07
N GLY A 660 24.47 -17.10 -3.14
CA GLY A 660 25.47 -17.99 -3.73
C GLY A 660 25.83 -17.65 -5.19
N ASP A 661 26.88 -18.27 -5.70
CA ASP A 661 27.42 -18.07 -7.06
C ASP A 661 27.27 -19.31 -7.96
N ALA A 662 26.54 -20.33 -7.50
CA ALA A 662 26.19 -21.49 -8.32
C ALA A 662 25.18 -21.12 -9.41
N PRO A 663 25.15 -21.81 -10.56
CA PRO A 663 24.24 -21.48 -11.66
C PRO A 663 22.75 -21.45 -11.31
N ASP A 664 22.34 -22.26 -10.33
CA ASP A 664 20.96 -22.36 -9.83
C ASP A 664 20.64 -21.39 -8.67
N SER A 665 21.65 -20.67 -8.18
CA SER A 665 21.47 -19.70 -7.09
C SER A 665 20.47 -18.58 -7.46
N VAL A 666 20.38 -18.21 -8.71
CA VAL A 666 19.42 -17.20 -9.21
C VAL A 666 17.96 -17.62 -9.04
N GLU A 667 17.68 -18.92 -8.90
CA GLU A 667 16.33 -19.45 -8.64
C GLU A 667 15.86 -19.19 -7.21
N GLN A 668 16.80 -18.92 -6.29
CA GLN A 668 16.50 -18.59 -4.88
C GLN A 668 16.22 -17.10 -4.66
N LEU A 669 16.37 -16.26 -5.68
CA LEU A 669 16.19 -14.81 -5.57
C LEU A 669 14.77 -14.46 -5.15
N ASP A 670 14.64 -13.70 -4.07
CA ASP A 670 13.35 -13.19 -3.61
C ASP A 670 12.76 -12.19 -4.60
N LEU A 671 11.44 -12.22 -4.77
CA LEU A 671 10.75 -11.33 -5.71
C LEU A 671 11.05 -9.86 -5.44
N MET A 672 10.95 -9.41 -4.18
CA MET A 672 11.20 -8.03 -3.80
C MET A 672 12.65 -7.62 -4.11
N VAL A 673 13.63 -8.44 -3.76
CA VAL A 673 15.05 -8.17 -4.05
C VAL A 673 15.28 -8.07 -5.54
N GLY A 674 14.75 -9.02 -6.32
CA GLY A 674 14.85 -9.04 -7.77
C GLY A 674 14.29 -7.79 -8.42
N THR A 675 13.10 -7.35 -8.00
CA THR A 675 12.44 -6.14 -8.56
C THR A 675 13.20 -4.86 -8.23
N LEU A 676 13.84 -4.77 -7.06
CA LEU A 676 14.67 -3.63 -6.68
C LEU A 676 16.05 -3.65 -7.39
N ALA A 677 16.55 -4.84 -7.70
CA ALA A 677 17.84 -5.02 -8.36
C ALA A 677 17.79 -4.82 -9.89
N GLU A 678 16.61 -4.84 -10.51
CA GLU A 678 16.46 -4.63 -11.95
C GLU A 678 17.10 -3.33 -12.41
N GLY A 679 18.25 -3.44 -13.11
CA GLY A 679 19.04 -2.30 -13.58
C GLY A 679 18.48 -1.66 -14.85
N VAL A 680 17.75 -2.41 -15.66
CA VAL A 680 17.19 -1.92 -16.94
C VAL A 680 15.76 -1.44 -16.73
N ARG A 681 15.55 -0.14 -16.99
CA ARG A 681 14.24 0.50 -16.84
C ARG A 681 14.01 1.47 -18.00
N PRO A 682 12.77 1.74 -18.44
CA PRO A 682 12.49 2.88 -19.30
C PRO A 682 12.95 4.17 -18.63
N THR A 683 13.34 5.14 -19.44
CA THR A 683 13.76 6.47 -18.98
C THR A 683 12.74 7.06 -18.01
N GLY A 684 13.19 7.43 -16.81
CA GLY A 684 12.35 8.02 -15.76
C GLY A 684 11.53 7.04 -14.94
N PHE A 685 11.46 5.74 -15.26
CA PHE A 685 10.67 4.79 -14.49
C PHE A 685 11.22 4.58 -13.08
N GLY A 686 10.34 4.72 -12.09
CA GLY A 686 10.66 4.50 -10.70
C GLY A 686 10.98 3.02 -10.38
N PHE A 687 10.44 2.07 -11.15
CA PHE A 687 10.66 0.63 -10.94
C PHE A 687 10.84 -0.15 -12.26
N GLY A 688 11.29 -1.40 -12.17
CA GLY A 688 11.67 -2.23 -13.30
C GLY A 688 10.51 -2.96 -13.98
N GLU A 689 10.87 -3.87 -14.87
CA GLU A 689 9.99 -4.63 -15.73
C GLU A 689 9.00 -5.51 -14.96
N THR A 690 9.51 -6.32 -14.04
CA THR A 690 8.68 -7.30 -13.33
C THR A 690 7.59 -6.61 -12.50
N LEU A 691 7.95 -5.56 -11.78
CA LEU A 691 7.00 -4.78 -10.99
C LEU A 691 5.96 -4.09 -11.89
N PHE A 692 6.39 -3.55 -13.03
CA PHE A 692 5.50 -2.93 -14.00
C PHE A 692 4.46 -3.90 -14.57
N GLN A 693 4.83 -5.16 -14.79
CA GLN A 693 3.88 -6.17 -15.30
C GLN A 693 2.78 -6.48 -14.29
N ILE A 694 3.13 -6.63 -13.01
CA ILE A 694 2.15 -6.83 -11.94
C ILE A 694 1.22 -5.63 -11.86
N PHE A 695 1.80 -4.43 -11.94
CA PHE A 695 1.08 -3.17 -11.90
C PHE A 695 0.06 -3.08 -13.05
N ILE A 696 0.49 -3.24 -14.32
CA ILE A 696 -0.40 -3.09 -15.48
C ILE A 696 -1.50 -4.16 -15.52
N LEU A 697 -1.22 -5.35 -15.00
CA LEU A 697 -2.18 -6.45 -14.88
C LEU A 697 -3.34 -6.10 -13.95
N ASN A 698 -3.04 -5.46 -12.82
CA ASN A 698 -4.02 -5.27 -11.74
C ASN A 698 -4.61 -3.85 -11.68
N ALA A 699 -3.86 -2.82 -12.05
CA ALA A 699 -4.29 -1.43 -11.88
C ALA A 699 -5.59 -1.09 -12.62
N SER A 700 -5.68 -1.43 -13.91
CA SER A 700 -6.91 -1.20 -14.69
C SER A 700 -8.07 -2.07 -14.23
N ARG A 701 -7.78 -3.31 -13.77
CA ARG A 701 -8.80 -4.26 -13.37
C ARG A 701 -9.63 -3.77 -12.20
N ARG A 702 -9.04 -3.02 -11.28
CA ARG A 702 -9.76 -2.44 -10.13
C ARG A 702 -10.88 -1.49 -10.56
N LEU A 703 -10.65 -0.74 -11.63
CA LEU A 703 -11.68 0.11 -12.22
C LEU A 703 -12.67 -0.70 -13.07
N GLN A 704 -12.16 -1.67 -13.86
CA GLN A 704 -12.97 -2.48 -14.79
C GLN A 704 -13.97 -3.39 -14.07
N ALA A 705 -13.63 -3.89 -12.89
CA ALA A 705 -14.46 -4.83 -12.14
C ALA A 705 -15.50 -4.15 -11.25
N ASP A 706 -15.31 -2.88 -10.93
CA ASP A 706 -16.15 -2.11 -10.01
C ASP A 706 -17.30 -1.43 -10.76
N ARG A 707 -18.55 -1.77 -10.42
CA ARG A 707 -19.71 -1.17 -11.09
C ARG A 707 -19.81 0.34 -10.89
N PHE A 708 -19.31 0.87 -9.78
CA PHE A 708 -19.36 2.31 -9.52
C PHE A 708 -18.38 3.12 -10.36
N TYR A 709 -17.37 2.47 -10.96
CA TYR A 709 -16.52 3.08 -11.98
C TYR A 709 -16.94 2.71 -13.41
N THR A 710 -17.89 1.77 -13.59
CA THR A 710 -18.34 1.24 -14.87
C THR A 710 -19.82 1.48 -15.10
N ASP A 711 -20.68 0.48 -14.98
CA ASP A 711 -22.12 0.58 -15.30
C ASP A 711 -22.88 1.66 -14.52
N SER A 712 -22.50 1.90 -13.26
CA SER A 712 -23.10 2.90 -12.38
C SER A 712 -22.38 4.24 -12.37
N TYR A 713 -21.35 4.45 -13.21
CA TYR A 713 -20.69 5.75 -13.34
C TYR A 713 -21.49 6.68 -14.27
N ASN A 714 -22.55 7.25 -13.75
CA ASN A 714 -23.51 8.05 -14.50
C ASN A 714 -24.21 9.10 -13.60
N GLU A 715 -24.98 10.02 -14.20
CA GLU A 715 -25.68 11.07 -13.45
C GLU A 715 -26.77 10.54 -12.51
N GLU A 716 -27.30 9.35 -12.76
CA GLU A 716 -28.30 8.75 -11.90
C GLU A 716 -27.71 8.39 -10.51
N THR A 717 -26.46 7.98 -10.50
CA THR A 717 -25.73 7.56 -9.29
C THR A 717 -24.91 8.70 -8.66
N TYR A 718 -24.15 9.43 -9.47
CA TYR A 718 -23.20 10.46 -9.01
C TYR A 718 -23.76 11.87 -9.03
N THR A 719 -24.87 12.12 -9.68
CA THR A 719 -25.38 13.43 -10.11
C THR A 719 -24.48 14.13 -11.12
N ARG A 720 -25.00 15.18 -11.73
CA ARG A 720 -24.24 16.01 -12.63
C ARG A 720 -23.13 16.76 -11.89
N GLU A 721 -23.45 17.33 -10.74
CA GLU A 721 -22.53 18.11 -9.90
C GLU A 721 -21.38 17.24 -9.40
N GLY A 722 -21.66 15.99 -9.02
CA GLY A 722 -20.63 15.02 -8.60
C GLY A 722 -19.70 14.64 -9.74
N LEU A 723 -20.21 14.37 -10.94
CA LEU A 723 -19.38 14.09 -12.11
C LEU A 723 -18.55 15.31 -12.53
N GLU A 724 -19.12 16.52 -12.50
CA GLU A 724 -18.39 17.76 -12.76
C GLU A 724 -17.29 17.99 -11.71
N TRP A 725 -17.56 17.66 -10.43
CA TRP A 725 -16.55 17.72 -9.37
C TRP A 725 -15.37 16.78 -9.65
N ILE A 726 -15.64 15.52 -9.96
CA ILE A 726 -14.60 14.52 -10.27
C ILE A 726 -13.78 14.99 -11.47
N ASP A 727 -14.42 15.43 -12.54
CA ASP A 727 -13.73 15.89 -13.76
C ASP A 727 -12.85 17.13 -13.51
N GLY A 728 -13.30 18.05 -12.67
CA GLY A 728 -12.58 19.26 -12.29
C GLY A 728 -11.46 19.07 -11.25
N ALA A 729 -11.53 18.00 -10.45
CA ALA A 729 -10.58 17.77 -9.36
C ALA A 729 -9.25 17.17 -9.86
N ASP A 730 -8.15 17.67 -9.32
CA ASP A 730 -6.81 17.10 -9.30
C ASP A 730 -6.22 17.34 -7.90
N LEU A 731 -5.14 16.67 -7.55
CA LEU A 731 -4.58 16.82 -6.19
C LEU A 731 -4.22 18.27 -5.87
N LYS A 732 -3.71 19.01 -6.85
CA LYS A 732 -3.40 20.44 -6.71
C LYS A 732 -4.65 21.25 -6.33
N SER A 733 -5.77 21.07 -7.04
CA SER A 733 -7.01 21.80 -6.77
C SER A 733 -7.65 21.41 -5.44
N VAL A 734 -7.54 20.11 -5.05
CA VAL A 734 -7.98 19.65 -3.73
C VAL A 734 -7.15 20.31 -2.63
N ILE A 735 -5.82 20.33 -2.74
CA ILE A 735 -4.95 20.99 -1.76
C ILE A 735 -5.29 22.49 -1.67
N LEU A 736 -5.38 23.20 -2.81
CA LEU A 736 -5.63 24.65 -2.84
C LEU A 736 -7.03 25.03 -2.34
N ARG A 737 -8.03 24.14 -2.43
CA ARG A 737 -9.37 24.36 -1.88
C ARG A 737 -9.33 24.45 -0.37
N HIS A 738 -8.50 23.64 0.28
CA HIS A 738 -8.45 23.53 1.74
C HIS A 738 -7.31 24.35 2.38
N TYR A 739 -6.27 24.68 1.60
CA TYR A 739 -5.08 25.41 2.02
C TYR A 739 -4.71 26.44 0.95
N PRO A 740 -5.54 27.50 0.76
CA PRO A 740 -5.38 28.49 -0.32
C PRO A 740 -4.08 29.30 -0.23
N GLU A 741 -3.47 29.42 0.98
CA GLU A 741 -2.19 30.05 1.18
C GLU A 741 -1.04 29.40 0.37
N LEU A 742 -1.17 28.15 0.01
CA LEU A 742 -0.22 27.44 -0.84
C LEU A 742 -0.24 27.93 -2.32
N ALA A 743 -1.22 28.71 -2.72
CA ALA A 743 -1.24 29.33 -4.04
C ALA A 743 -0.07 30.31 -4.26
N ALA A 744 0.50 30.84 -3.17
CA ALA A 744 1.69 31.70 -3.21
C ALA A 744 3.01 30.91 -3.28
N THR A 745 2.98 29.59 -3.28
CA THR A 745 4.16 28.72 -3.31
C THR A 745 4.39 28.08 -4.69
N GLY A 746 5.42 27.27 -4.79
CA GLY A 746 5.73 26.50 -6.00
C GLY A 746 4.61 25.60 -6.48
N LEU A 747 3.64 25.22 -5.65
CA LEU A 747 2.48 24.42 -6.03
C LEU A 747 1.69 25.09 -7.18
N ALA A 748 1.56 26.42 -7.18
CA ALA A 748 0.85 27.13 -8.25
C ALA A 748 1.42 26.85 -9.65
N ASN A 749 2.73 26.61 -9.74
CA ASN A 749 3.47 26.52 -10.99
C ASN A 749 3.66 25.08 -11.51
N VAL A 750 3.43 24.04 -10.71
CA VAL A 750 3.51 22.64 -11.17
C VAL A 750 2.25 22.23 -11.90
N LYS A 751 2.38 21.31 -12.85
CA LYS A 751 1.22 20.68 -13.51
C LYS A 751 0.59 19.62 -12.63
N ASN A 752 1.42 18.90 -11.91
CA ASN A 752 1.04 17.78 -11.05
C ASN A 752 1.61 18.02 -9.66
N ALA A 753 0.79 17.87 -8.61
CA ALA A 753 1.20 18.15 -7.24
C ALA A 753 2.27 17.19 -6.70
N PHE A 754 2.51 16.04 -7.35
CA PHE A 754 3.56 15.10 -7.00
C PHE A 754 4.95 15.47 -7.57
N GLU A 755 5.02 16.49 -8.44
CA GLU A 755 6.29 17.05 -8.89
C GLU A 755 6.92 17.91 -7.79
N PRO A 756 8.25 18.04 -7.73
CA PRO A 756 8.90 18.98 -6.80
C PRO A 756 8.41 20.41 -7.00
N TRP A 757 8.06 21.09 -5.91
CA TRP A 757 7.53 22.46 -5.95
C TRP A 757 8.61 23.53 -6.05
N ASP A 758 9.89 23.15 -6.00
CA ASP A 758 11.00 24.09 -6.12
C ASP A 758 10.94 24.86 -7.46
N VAL A 759 10.88 26.19 -7.35
CA VAL A 759 10.74 27.07 -8.49
C VAL A 759 12.01 27.11 -9.36
N VAL A 760 13.20 26.98 -8.73
CA VAL A 760 14.48 27.12 -9.44
C VAL A 760 14.73 25.96 -10.41
N ALA A 761 14.41 24.75 -9.99
CA ALA A 761 14.56 23.56 -10.85
C ALA A 761 13.64 23.58 -12.07
N ARG A 762 12.49 24.26 -11.96
CA ARG A 762 11.48 24.34 -13.03
C ARG A 762 11.72 25.45 -14.05
N LEU A 763 12.33 26.56 -13.64
CA LEU A 763 12.62 27.67 -14.52
C LEU A 763 13.75 27.39 -15.51
N ASN A 764 14.54 26.32 -15.26
CA ASN A 764 15.58 25.88 -16.16
C ASN A 764 15.24 24.49 -16.74
N PRO A 765 14.70 24.41 -17.99
CA PRO A 765 14.36 23.14 -18.62
C PRO A 765 15.53 22.15 -18.75
N GLU A 766 16.78 22.65 -18.81
CA GLU A 766 17.97 21.81 -18.86
C GLU A 766 18.31 21.18 -17.51
N ARG A 767 17.83 21.81 -16.43
CA ARG A 767 17.93 21.30 -15.05
C ARG A 767 16.66 20.61 -14.60
N HIS A 768 15.72 20.33 -15.50
CA HIS A 768 14.52 19.57 -15.14
C HIS A 768 14.92 18.24 -14.49
N PRO A 769 14.33 17.88 -13.32
CA PRO A 769 14.72 16.69 -12.54
C PRO A 769 14.76 15.40 -13.36
N LEU A 770 13.81 15.21 -14.30
CA LEU A 770 13.81 14.06 -15.20
C LEU A 770 15.03 13.98 -16.12
N ARG A 771 15.48 15.13 -16.67
CA ARG A 771 16.67 15.16 -17.52
C ARG A 771 17.96 14.95 -16.74
N ALA A 772 18.05 15.50 -15.52
CA ALA A 772 19.16 15.23 -14.62
C ALA A 772 19.22 13.75 -14.23
N PHE A 773 18.06 13.19 -13.87
CA PHE A 773 17.92 11.78 -13.55
C PHE A 773 18.36 10.87 -14.71
N ASP A 774 17.94 11.20 -15.94
CA ASP A 774 18.32 10.45 -17.14
C ASP A 774 19.83 10.48 -17.41
N LYS A 775 20.47 11.63 -17.19
CA LYS A 775 21.91 11.77 -17.43
C LYS A 775 22.77 11.10 -16.35
N GLU A 776 22.38 11.20 -15.09
CA GLU A 776 23.18 10.73 -13.96
C GLU A 776 23.00 9.24 -13.67
N LEU A 777 21.79 8.73 -13.80
CA LEU A 777 21.44 7.37 -13.39
C LEU A 777 21.35 6.37 -14.55
N ARG A 778 21.34 6.85 -15.79
CA ARG A 778 21.10 5.99 -16.96
C ARG A 778 21.92 6.44 -18.16
N PRO A 779 23.19 6.00 -18.24
CA PRO A 779 23.91 6.15 -19.49
C PRO A 779 23.22 5.29 -20.56
N ASP A 780 22.40 5.92 -21.40
CA ASP A 780 21.68 5.31 -22.52
C ASP A 780 20.90 4.00 -22.16
N PRO A 781 19.76 4.11 -21.49
CA PRO A 781 18.94 2.95 -21.13
C PRO A 781 18.51 2.12 -22.34
N TRP A 782 18.53 2.71 -23.53
CA TRP A 782 18.26 2.06 -24.80
C TRP A 782 19.31 1.03 -25.18
N LYS A 783 20.60 1.34 -25.03
CA LYS A 783 21.69 0.40 -25.29
C LYS A 783 21.66 -0.76 -24.31
N THR A 784 21.38 -0.47 -23.05
CA THR A 784 21.27 -1.50 -22.01
C THR A 784 20.05 -2.38 -22.22
N ALA A 785 18.89 -1.80 -22.55
CA ALA A 785 17.67 -2.57 -22.83
C ALA A 785 17.81 -3.46 -24.06
N VAL A 786 18.41 -2.97 -25.15
CA VAL A 786 18.70 -3.77 -26.35
C VAL A 786 19.66 -4.91 -26.03
N ALA A 787 20.73 -4.64 -25.29
CA ALA A 787 21.68 -5.67 -24.90
C ALA A 787 21.03 -6.75 -24.01
N THR A 788 20.05 -6.37 -23.17
CA THR A 788 19.30 -7.32 -22.35
C THR A 788 18.32 -8.13 -23.19
N GLU A 789 17.63 -7.51 -24.16
CA GLU A 789 16.74 -8.21 -25.09
C GLU A 789 17.50 -9.21 -26.00
N GLU A 790 18.71 -8.86 -26.44
CA GLU A 790 19.55 -9.74 -27.24
C GLU A 790 20.12 -10.93 -26.44
N ARG A 791 20.28 -10.77 -25.11
CA ARG A 791 20.77 -11.82 -24.21
C ARG A 791 19.71 -12.82 -23.79
N LEU A 792 18.45 -12.48 -23.98
CA LEU A 792 17.31 -13.30 -23.61
C LEU A 792 16.68 -13.85 -24.88
N PRO A 793 16.90 -15.15 -25.22
CA PRO A 793 16.39 -15.78 -26.45
C PRO A 793 14.85 -15.83 -26.50
#